data_ad93661b750dd2277d4a06968f02393c
#
_entry.id   ad93661b750dd2277d4a06968f02393c
#
_cell.length_a   1.000
_cell.length_b   1.000
_cell.length_c   1.000
_cell.angle_alpha   90.00
_cell.angle_beta   90.00
_cell.angle_gamma   90.00
#
_symmetry.space_group_name_H-M   'P 1'
#
loop_
_entity.id
_entity.type
_entity.pdbx_description
1 polymer ?
#
loop_
_entity_poly.entity_id
_entity_poly.type
_entity_poly.pdbx_seq_one_letter_code
_entity_poly.pdbx_strand_id
1 'polypeptide(L)'
;MPASTNQHPLHTISGAAGPLTIPVEGMTCASCVRRVETGAARLPGVKTSAVNFATKKLTVETGEGFDPQALEKAIHKLGFEVPAGAMDHALREAGMVVEALGAESAPSRNAPSGLPAISPTRRENSRGDRLPHLGQSGSAGLSPPPRGEGHFAPAAKPAHSHDHSANTTHAAHDHTHMHRGEEAALKRDLAIAFILTLPLFVLEMTGHAYEPFHHWLMGVIDTQNLYYLYFVLATAVIFWPGLRFFKKGLPALFRGHPEMNSLVAVGVAAAYGYSLVTTFAPGLLPEAARYVYYEAATVIVTLILFGRLMEARATGRTGAAIEKLAGLQAKTARVERDGQEIDIPTADVVPGDIVVIRPGERIPVDGKVVDGQSNIDESMISGEPIPVAKFDGATVIGGTVNTTGTLRFTAEKVGRDTMLASIIRMVEQAQGAKLPIQALVDRVTAWFVPAVIALAVFTFAVWYLVGPDPKITHALIAAVAVLIIACPCAMGLAVPVSIVVGGGRAAELGVLFRKGDALQGLQDVSTVVVDKTGTVTKGRPELTDFITAEGFAEAEILALVAAVEARSEHPIADAIVKAAKARGLEAANAEEFSSITGYGIRAKVGGRDVAVGADRYMQKLGASVDVFADAAKRLGDEGKTPLYAAVDGKLAAIIAVADPLKPSSVDAVHALQAMGIEVVMVTGDNRRTAEAIAAQVGIDRVVAEVLPQGKVEAVHALRADGRKLAFVGDGINDAPALAGADIGIAIGTGTDVAIESADVVLVGGELTGVVSAIAVSRATMRNIRQNLFWAFGYNVALIPLAAGALYPVFGLTLSPMIGAGAMALSSVFVLGNALRLKTFKVEDAI
;
A
#
# COMPACT_ATOMS: atom_id res chain seq x y z
N MET A 1 -4.41 27.41 -45.25
CA MET A 1 -3.07 26.85 -45.09
C MET A 1 -3.17 25.79 -43.97
N PRO A 2 -2.90 24.52 -44.25
CA PRO A 2 -3.03 23.45 -43.26
C PRO A 2 -1.78 23.39 -42.35
N ALA A 3 -2.05 23.18 -41.08
CA ALA A 3 -1.05 22.99 -40.05
C ALA A 3 -0.25 21.69 -40.26
N SER A 4 1.06 21.82 -40.15
CA SER A 4 2.04 20.73 -40.26
C SER A 4 1.86 19.70 -39.17
N THR A 5 1.52 18.49 -39.55
CA THR A 5 1.59 17.29 -38.69
C THR A 5 3.06 16.89 -38.50
N ASN A 6 3.59 17.11 -37.30
CA ASN A 6 4.84 16.50 -36.89
C ASN A 6 4.59 14.99 -36.67
N GLN A 7 5.03 14.20 -37.62
CA GLN A 7 5.18 12.76 -37.47
C GLN A 7 6.51 12.49 -36.73
N HIS A 8 6.42 12.09 -35.45
CA HIS A 8 7.56 11.51 -34.74
C HIS A 8 7.74 10.03 -35.17
N PRO A 9 8.98 9.55 -35.26
CA PRO A 9 9.29 8.20 -35.74
C PRO A 9 8.85 7.09 -34.77
N LEU A 10 8.50 5.94 -35.33
CA LEU A 10 8.13 4.71 -34.66
C LEU A 10 9.28 4.22 -33.77
N HIS A 11 9.02 4.03 -32.49
CA HIS A 11 9.97 3.47 -31.53
C HIS A 11 9.74 1.96 -31.40
N THR A 12 10.80 1.16 -31.63
CA THR A 12 10.79 -0.27 -31.33
C THR A 12 11.37 -0.49 -29.94
N ILE A 13 10.65 -1.19 -29.08
CA ILE A 13 11.07 -1.49 -27.70
C ILE A 13 11.65 -2.88 -27.66
N SER A 14 12.91 -3.02 -27.22
CA SER A 14 13.58 -4.29 -26.95
C SER A 14 13.98 -4.35 -25.46
N GLY A 15 13.48 -5.36 -24.75
CA GLY A 15 13.84 -5.66 -23.36
C GLY A 15 12.72 -6.38 -22.61
N ALA A 16 13.06 -7.24 -21.65
CA ALA A 16 12.12 -7.81 -20.70
C ALA A 16 11.71 -6.69 -19.73
N ALA A 17 10.53 -6.11 -19.93
CA ALA A 17 10.10 -4.91 -19.24
C ALA A 17 9.23 -5.22 -18.01
N GLY A 18 9.51 -4.52 -16.91
CA GLY A 18 8.63 -4.46 -15.76
C GLY A 18 7.30 -3.77 -16.07
N PRO A 19 6.34 -3.74 -15.14
CA PRO A 19 5.07 -3.05 -15.33
C PRO A 19 5.29 -1.54 -15.54
N LEU A 20 4.69 -0.98 -16.60
CA LEU A 20 4.72 0.45 -16.90
C LEU A 20 3.64 1.16 -16.07
N THR A 21 4.02 2.16 -15.25
CA THR A 21 3.07 2.90 -14.43
C THR A 21 3.11 4.39 -14.79
N ILE A 22 1.97 4.92 -15.29
CA ILE A 22 1.83 6.31 -15.73
C ILE A 22 0.73 7.05 -14.98
N PRO A 23 0.92 8.32 -14.61
CA PRO A 23 -0.16 9.14 -14.06
C PRO A 23 -1.18 9.49 -15.16
N VAL A 24 -2.47 9.49 -14.80
CA VAL A 24 -3.58 9.84 -15.72
C VAL A 24 -4.48 10.86 -15.03
N GLU A 25 -4.58 12.04 -15.62
CA GLU A 25 -5.42 13.13 -15.10
C GLU A 25 -6.86 13.06 -15.60
N GLY A 26 -7.76 13.68 -14.84
CA GLY A 26 -9.17 13.80 -15.20
C GLY A 26 -10.06 12.64 -14.76
N MET A 27 -9.51 11.62 -14.10
CA MET A 27 -10.31 10.54 -13.49
C MET A 27 -10.93 11.01 -12.18
N THR A 28 -12.27 11.10 -12.15
CA THR A 28 -13.05 11.63 -11.01
C THR A 28 -14.05 10.63 -10.45
N CYS A 29 -14.14 9.42 -11.01
CA CYS A 29 -15.10 8.41 -10.56
C CYS A 29 -14.70 7.01 -11.04
N ALA A 30 -15.29 5.97 -10.45
CA ALA A 30 -15.01 4.57 -10.78
C ALA A 30 -15.29 4.23 -12.26
N SER A 31 -16.29 4.87 -12.88
CA SER A 31 -16.55 4.69 -14.32
C SER A 31 -15.43 5.24 -15.20
N CYS A 32 -14.76 6.33 -14.75
CA CYS A 32 -13.58 6.87 -15.42
C CYS A 32 -12.42 5.87 -15.39
N VAL A 33 -12.17 5.26 -14.24
CA VAL A 33 -11.18 4.20 -14.04
C VAL A 33 -11.41 3.06 -15.02
N ARG A 34 -12.62 2.50 -15.04
CA ARG A 34 -12.98 1.40 -15.94
C ARG A 34 -12.79 1.76 -17.42
N ARG A 35 -13.07 3.00 -17.82
CA ARG A 35 -12.87 3.45 -19.21
C ARG A 35 -11.40 3.48 -19.58
N VAL A 36 -10.53 3.96 -18.70
CA VAL A 36 -9.07 3.98 -18.91
C VAL A 36 -8.53 2.55 -18.98
N GLU A 37 -8.88 1.69 -18.02
CA GLU A 37 -8.50 0.28 -18.00
C GLU A 37 -8.93 -0.46 -19.28
N THR A 38 -10.22 -0.38 -19.61
CA THR A 38 -10.75 -1.08 -20.81
C THR A 38 -10.15 -0.52 -22.10
N GLY A 39 -9.86 0.77 -22.14
CA GLY A 39 -9.21 1.40 -23.29
C GLY A 39 -7.77 0.96 -23.47
N ALA A 40 -7.02 0.89 -22.39
CA ALA A 40 -5.65 0.41 -22.37
C ALA A 40 -5.58 -1.11 -22.70
N ALA A 41 -6.42 -1.94 -22.09
CA ALA A 41 -6.46 -3.38 -22.32
C ALA A 41 -6.79 -3.82 -23.77
N ARG A 42 -7.36 -2.92 -24.58
CA ARG A 42 -7.67 -3.20 -25.99
C ARG A 42 -6.52 -2.95 -26.95
N LEU A 43 -5.43 -2.40 -26.45
CA LEU A 43 -4.27 -2.08 -27.29
C LEU A 43 -3.40 -3.32 -27.51
N PRO A 44 -2.82 -3.47 -28.71
CA PRO A 44 -1.86 -4.53 -28.98
C PRO A 44 -0.66 -4.42 -28.01
N GLY A 45 -0.17 -5.55 -27.55
CA GLY A 45 0.97 -5.61 -26.62
C GLY A 45 0.66 -5.24 -25.17
N VAL A 46 -0.61 -5.05 -24.79
CA VAL A 46 -1.04 -4.90 -23.39
C VAL A 46 -1.57 -6.24 -22.88
N LYS A 47 -0.95 -6.81 -21.84
CA LYS A 47 -1.38 -8.04 -21.17
C LYS A 47 -2.44 -7.78 -20.11
N THR A 48 -2.13 -6.85 -19.21
CA THR A 48 -3.04 -6.41 -18.15
C THR A 48 -3.00 -4.89 -18.02
N SER A 49 -4.09 -4.30 -17.53
CA SER A 49 -4.17 -2.88 -17.22
C SER A 49 -4.99 -2.67 -15.96
N ALA A 50 -4.45 -1.93 -15.00
CA ALA A 50 -5.10 -1.60 -13.75
C ALA A 50 -4.88 -0.12 -13.41
N VAL A 51 -5.91 0.56 -12.92
CA VAL A 51 -5.84 1.95 -12.47
C VAL A 51 -5.99 2.03 -10.97
N ASN A 52 -4.99 2.60 -10.32
CA ASN A 52 -5.12 3.02 -8.93
C ASN A 52 -5.86 4.36 -8.86
N PHE A 53 -7.12 4.33 -8.42
CA PHE A 53 -7.94 5.53 -8.34
C PHE A 53 -7.43 6.53 -7.30
N ALA A 54 -6.86 6.04 -6.19
CA ALA A 54 -6.36 6.90 -5.11
C ALA A 54 -5.10 7.68 -5.54
N THR A 55 -4.20 7.04 -6.29
CA THR A 55 -2.97 7.66 -6.79
C THR A 55 -3.11 8.20 -8.22
N LYS A 56 -4.25 7.91 -8.89
CA LYS A 56 -4.53 8.28 -10.30
C LYS A 56 -3.48 7.77 -11.28
N LYS A 57 -2.89 6.60 -10.99
CA LYS A 57 -1.89 5.94 -11.85
C LYS A 57 -2.52 4.77 -12.60
N LEU A 58 -2.20 4.64 -13.88
CA LEU A 58 -2.47 3.47 -14.70
C LEU A 58 -1.20 2.61 -14.73
N THR A 59 -1.30 1.37 -14.31
CA THR A 59 -0.25 0.36 -14.45
C THR A 59 -0.63 -0.60 -15.58
N VAL A 60 0.30 -0.81 -16.50
CA VAL A 60 0.13 -1.67 -17.68
C VAL A 60 1.24 -2.69 -17.71
N GLU A 61 0.87 -3.97 -17.75
CA GLU A 61 1.84 -5.04 -18.09
C GLU A 61 1.97 -5.13 -19.60
N THR A 62 3.18 -4.96 -20.09
CA THR A 62 3.48 -4.90 -21.51
C THR A 62 3.96 -6.26 -22.04
N GLY A 63 3.71 -6.50 -23.31
CA GLY A 63 4.16 -7.65 -24.07
C GLY A 63 4.73 -7.24 -25.42
N GLU A 64 5.01 -8.20 -26.27
CA GLU A 64 5.51 -7.92 -27.63
C GLU A 64 4.52 -7.05 -28.43
N GLY A 65 5.04 -6.04 -29.10
CA GLY A 65 4.23 -5.13 -29.91
C GLY A 65 3.55 -3.97 -29.15
N PHE A 66 3.95 -3.70 -27.92
CA PHE A 66 3.44 -2.56 -27.16
C PHE A 66 3.95 -1.22 -27.75
N ASP A 67 3.01 -0.29 -27.99
CA ASP A 67 3.29 1.07 -28.45
C ASP A 67 2.86 2.11 -27.39
N PRO A 68 3.82 2.80 -26.73
CA PRO A 68 3.52 3.85 -25.75
C PRO A 68 2.72 5.01 -26.30
N GLN A 69 2.94 5.38 -27.56
CA GLN A 69 2.21 6.48 -28.18
C GLN A 69 0.76 6.10 -28.46
N ALA A 70 0.50 4.84 -28.82
CA ALA A 70 -0.86 4.33 -28.99
C ALA A 70 -1.60 4.35 -27.63
N LEU A 71 -0.93 4.04 -26.52
CA LEU A 71 -1.49 4.13 -25.17
C LEU A 71 -1.86 5.57 -24.81
N GLU A 72 -0.96 6.52 -25.00
CA GLU A 72 -1.20 7.93 -24.72
C GLU A 72 -2.35 8.48 -25.57
N LYS A 73 -2.35 8.21 -26.88
CA LYS A 73 -3.44 8.58 -27.80
C LYS A 73 -4.78 7.97 -27.40
N ALA A 74 -4.78 6.72 -26.93
CA ALA A 74 -6.00 6.05 -26.47
C ALA A 74 -6.56 6.73 -25.21
N ILE A 75 -5.72 7.09 -24.25
CA ILE A 75 -6.09 7.82 -23.04
C ILE A 75 -6.68 9.19 -23.38
N HIS A 76 -6.03 9.95 -24.26
CA HIS A 76 -6.54 11.25 -24.74
C HIS A 76 -7.88 11.11 -25.48
N LYS A 77 -8.04 10.10 -26.34
CA LYS A 77 -9.30 9.82 -27.02
C LYS A 77 -10.46 9.52 -26.08
N LEU A 78 -10.17 8.98 -24.90
CA LEU A 78 -11.14 8.72 -23.83
C LEU A 78 -11.49 9.99 -23.05
N GLY A 79 -10.77 11.12 -23.26
CA GLY A 79 -11.00 12.40 -22.58
C GLY A 79 -10.22 12.54 -21.27
N PHE A 80 -9.12 11.82 -21.13
CA PHE A 80 -8.17 11.90 -20.00
C PHE A 80 -6.82 12.42 -20.50
N GLU A 81 -5.97 12.89 -19.59
CA GLU A 81 -4.67 13.47 -19.93
C GLU A 81 -3.54 12.71 -19.25
N VAL A 82 -2.44 12.51 -19.96
CA VAL A 82 -1.16 12.06 -19.42
C VAL A 82 -0.27 13.30 -19.34
N PRO A 83 0.26 13.66 -18.16
CA PRO A 83 1.14 14.81 -17.99
C PRO A 83 2.35 14.76 -18.94
N ALA A 84 2.76 15.91 -19.45
CA ALA A 84 3.88 16.00 -20.38
C ALA A 84 5.17 15.41 -19.74
N GLY A 85 5.85 14.51 -20.48
CA GLY A 85 7.06 13.84 -20.02
C GLY A 85 6.84 12.65 -19.07
N ALA A 86 5.62 12.42 -18.59
CA ALA A 86 5.34 11.31 -17.65
C ALA A 86 5.50 9.94 -18.33
N MET A 87 5.20 9.82 -19.63
CA MET A 87 5.41 8.60 -20.39
C MET A 87 6.89 8.26 -20.52
N ASP A 88 7.73 9.22 -20.88
CA ASP A 88 9.18 9.02 -21.04
C ASP A 88 9.84 8.65 -19.70
N HIS A 89 9.38 9.26 -18.61
CA HIS A 89 9.84 8.93 -17.26
C HIS A 89 9.46 7.48 -16.90
N ALA A 90 8.21 7.09 -17.11
CA ALA A 90 7.72 5.75 -16.81
C ALA A 90 8.41 4.66 -17.64
N LEU A 91 8.73 4.93 -18.92
CA LEU A 91 9.49 4.02 -19.77
C LEU A 91 10.91 3.78 -19.25
N ARG A 92 11.60 4.84 -18.81
CA ARG A 92 12.93 4.72 -18.16
C ARG A 92 12.86 3.93 -16.85
N GLU A 93 11.85 4.18 -16.04
CA GLU A 93 11.63 3.45 -14.78
C GLU A 93 11.34 1.95 -15.01
N ALA A 94 10.63 1.61 -16.08
CA ALA A 94 10.34 0.23 -16.44
C ALA A 94 11.54 -0.49 -17.12
N GLY A 95 12.70 0.18 -17.27
CA GLY A 95 13.88 -0.36 -17.94
C GLY A 95 13.73 -0.51 -19.47
N MET A 96 12.77 0.20 -20.07
CA MET A 96 12.54 0.21 -21.49
C MET A 96 13.46 1.23 -22.16
N VAL A 97 14.43 0.77 -22.98
CA VAL A 97 15.31 1.66 -23.74
C VAL A 97 14.54 2.23 -24.93
N VAL A 98 14.38 3.54 -24.96
CA VAL A 98 13.83 4.24 -26.13
C VAL A 98 15.00 4.55 -27.08
N GLU A 99 15.24 3.71 -28.07
CA GLU A 99 16.15 4.06 -29.16
C GLU A 99 15.47 5.06 -30.10
N ALA A 100 16.01 6.28 -30.12
CA ALA A 100 15.60 7.29 -31.10
C ALA A 100 16.22 6.91 -32.47
N LEU A 101 15.43 6.34 -33.35
CA LEU A 101 15.80 6.19 -34.76
C LEU A 101 15.77 7.57 -35.44
N GLY A 102 16.95 8.12 -35.74
CA GLY A 102 17.11 9.19 -36.70
C GLY A 102 17.59 10.54 -36.16
N ALA A 103 18.87 10.62 -35.80
CA ALA A 103 19.62 11.85 -36.00
C ALA A 103 20.67 11.53 -37.08
N GLU A 104 20.41 11.95 -38.34
CA GLU A 104 21.38 11.90 -39.40
C GLU A 104 22.65 12.66 -39.00
N SER A 105 23.75 11.92 -38.92
CA SER A 105 25.10 12.49 -38.80
C SER A 105 25.46 13.27 -40.05
N ALA A 106 25.64 14.57 -39.91
CA ALA A 106 26.30 15.39 -40.93
C ALA A 106 27.77 14.95 -41.14
N PRO A 107 28.32 14.85 -42.35
CA PRO A 107 29.62 14.30 -42.60
C PRO A 107 30.73 15.28 -42.20
N SER A 108 31.63 14.86 -41.30
CA SER A 108 32.89 15.55 -41.09
C SER A 108 33.90 15.15 -42.17
N ARG A 109 34.39 16.12 -42.86
CA ARG A 109 35.49 16.00 -43.86
C ARG A 109 36.85 15.75 -43.20
N ASN A 110 37.60 14.83 -43.87
CA ASN A 110 39.06 14.66 -43.85
C ASN A 110 39.68 13.72 -42.82
N ALA A 111 39.98 12.52 -43.33
CA ALA A 111 41.16 11.71 -42.93
C ALA A 111 42.45 12.13 -43.65
N PRO A 112 43.64 11.74 -43.21
CA PRO A 112 44.22 10.56 -43.88
C PRO A 112 44.90 9.51 -42.98
N SER A 113 44.73 8.33 -43.47
CA SER A 113 45.52 7.08 -43.44
C SER A 113 46.82 6.93 -42.67
N GLY A 114 46.98 5.78 -42.02
CA GLY A 114 48.29 5.20 -41.66
C GLY A 114 48.20 4.17 -40.51
N LEU A 115 48.08 2.89 -40.87
CA LEU A 115 48.34 1.70 -40.06
C LEU A 115 49.88 1.47 -39.87
N PRO A 116 50.41 0.55 -39.00
CA PRO A 116 49.79 -0.62 -38.40
C PRO A 116 50.17 -0.94 -36.89
N ALA A 117 49.55 -1.99 -36.40
CA ALA A 117 49.71 -2.66 -35.13
C ALA A 117 51.14 -3.17 -34.81
N ILE A 118 51.43 -3.31 -33.47
CA ILE A 118 52.16 -4.43 -32.86
C ILE A 118 52.05 -4.32 -31.30
N SER A 119 51.64 -5.38 -30.65
CA SER A 119 51.83 -5.74 -29.23
C SER A 119 53.00 -6.70 -29.12
N PRO A 120 53.42 -7.20 -27.94
CA PRO A 120 53.73 -6.63 -26.62
C PRO A 120 55.18 -6.99 -26.21
N THR A 121 55.70 -6.45 -25.08
CA THR A 121 56.58 -7.18 -24.12
C THR A 121 57.24 -6.25 -23.08
N ARG A 122 57.04 -6.53 -21.87
CA ARG A 122 57.87 -6.87 -20.69
C ARG A 122 59.24 -6.18 -20.48
N ARG A 123 59.43 -5.78 -19.19
CA ARG A 123 60.64 -5.67 -18.37
C ARG A 123 61.18 -4.27 -18.06
N GLU A 124 61.09 -3.94 -16.79
CA GLU A 124 62.11 -3.95 -15.71
C GLU A 124 63.09 -2.76 -15.66
N ASN A 125 63.11 -2.24 -14.48
CA ASN A 125 64.29 -1.74 -13.68
C ASN A 125 64.82 -0.30 -13.84
N SER A 126 64.68 0.39 -12.75
CA SER A 126 65.70 0.80 -11.78
C SER A 126 66.19 2.26 -11.77
N ARG A 127 66.19 2.80 -10.51
CA ARG A 127 67.09 3.80 -9.89
C ARG A 127 67.15 5.19 -10.52
N GLY A 128 67.05 6.25 -9.82
CA GLY A 128 67.53 6.61 -8.50
C GLY A 128 67.62 8.14 -8.38
N ASP A 129 67.57 8.55 -7.21
CA ASP A 129 68.26 9.63 -6.58
C ASP A 129 67.88 11.13 -6.76
N ARG A 130 67.65 11.68 -5.58
CA ARG A 130 68.13 12.93 -4.92
C ARG A 130 67.20 14.15 -4.90
N LEU A 131 66.85 14.35 -3.61
CA LEU A 131 66.60 15.65 -2.96
C LEU A 131 67.87 16.57 -3.07
N PRO A 132 67.83 17.90 -2.83
CA PRO A 132 67.44 18.43 -1.54
C PRO A 132 66.92 19.94 -1.50
N HIS A 133 66.24 20.22 -0.37
CA HIS A 133 66.46 21.33 0.60
C HIS A 133 65.99 22.78 0.40
N LEU A 134 65.35 23.26 1.50
CA LEU A 134 65.42 24.54 2.21
C LEU A 134 64.64 25.74 1.60
N GLY A 135 63.91 26.54 2.31
CA GLY A 135 63.88 26.90 3.75
C GLY A 135 62.90 28.00 3.99
N GLN A 136 62.34 27.96 5.19
CA GLN A 136 62.16 29.05 6.17
C GLN A 136 61.64 30.42 5.68
N SER A 137 60.66 31.04 6.23
CA SER A 137 60.35 31.51 7.59
C SER A 137 59.40 32.72 7.53
N GLY A 138 58.60 32.91 8.56
CA GLY A 138 58.32 34.25 9.14
C GLY A 138 56.86 34.60 9.32
N SER A 139 56.28 34.34 10.36
CA SER A 139 55.72 34.88 11.61
C SER A 139 54.98 36.24 11.51
N ALA A 140 53.96 36.33 12.36
CA ALA A 140 53.22 37.41 13.00
C ALA A 140 52.17 38.11 12.15
N GLY A 141 50.93 38.38 12.61
CA GLY A 141 50.41 38.54 13.97
C GLY A 141 49.19 39.46 13.94
N LEU A 142 48.29 39.26 14.86
CA LEU A 142 47.28 40.16 15.44
C LEU A 142 46.06 40.72 14.68
N SER A 143 44.99 40.32 15.19
CA SER A 143 43.60 40.69 15.55
C SER A 143 42.97 42.08 15.27
N PRO A 144 41.62 42.21 15.57
CA PRO A 144 40.61 42.90 14.78
C PRO A 144 40.10 44.19 15.51
N PRO A 145 38.88 44.74 15.33
CA PRO A 145 37.91 45.01 14.27
C PRO A 145 37.69 46.52 14.01
N PRO A 146 36.66 47.16 13.47
CA PRO A 146 35.28 47.17 13.90
C PRO A 146 34.20 47.36 12.82
N ARG A 147 32.91 47.38 13.27
CA ARG A 147 31.62 47.59 12.61
C ARG A 147 31.49 48.87 11.78
N GLY A 148 30.65 48.78 10.73
CA GLY A 148 30.12 49.95 10.03
C GLY A 148 28.96 49.59 9.16
N GLU A 149 27.78 50.17 9.45
CA GLU A 149 26.53 50.08 8.70
C GLU A 149 26.64 50.77 7.32
N GLY A 150 25.92 50.25 6.30
CA GLY A 150 25.79 50.94 5.05
C GLY A 150 24.90 50.23 4.04
N HIS A 151 23.70 50.76 3.83
CA HIS A 151 22.78 50.45 2.75
C HIS A 151 23.44 50.47 1.39
N PHE A 152 23.08 49.53 0.50
CA PHE A 152 22.89 49.83 -0.94
C PHE A 152 22.09 48.72 -1.67
N ALA A 153 21.31 49.14 -2.65
CA ALA A 153 20.32 48.45 -3.45
C ALA A 153 20.91 47.54 -4.57
N PRO A 154 20.06 46.85 -5.39
CA PRO A 154 20.38 45.52 -5.90
C PRO A 154 21.06 45.51 -7.27
N ALA A 155 21.90 44.50 -7.50
CA ALA A 155 22.50 44.22 -8.80
C ALA A 155 22.22 42.80 -9.28
N ALA A 156 22.04 42.71 -10.57
CA ALA A 156 21.73 41.68 -11.54
C ALA A 156 22.04 40.20 -11.21
N LYS A 157 21.12 39.31 -11.64
CA LYS A 157 21.24 37.85 -11.68
C LYS A 157 22.29 37.38 -12.67
N PRO A 158 23.14 36.43 -12.35
CA PRO A 158 23.84 35.61 -13.34
C PRO A 158 23.05 34.36 -13.73
N ALA A 159 23.32 33.87 -14.96
CA ALA A 159 22.66 32.81 -15.66
C ALA A 159 22.78 31.42 -14.97
N HIS A 160 21.72 30.62 -15.11
CA HIS A 160 21.61 29.26 -14.63
C HIS A 160 22.60 28.31 -15.35
N SER A 161 23.46 27.67 -14.58
CA SER A 161 24.09 26.40 -14.93
C SER A 161 23.14 25.25 -14.48
N HIS A 162 22.84 24.36 -15.40
CA HIS A 162 22.03 23.17 -15.12
C HIS A 162 22.81 22.19 -14.26
N ASP A 163 22.33 21.99 -13.03
CA ASP A 163 22.84 21.01 -12.10
C ASP A 163 21.95 19.74 -12.19
N HIS A 164 22.57 18.60 -12.50
CA HIS A 164 21.90 17.30 -12.69
C HIS A 164 21.96 16.46 -11.40
N SER A 165 21.38 16.97 -10.30
CA SER A 165 21.30 16.16 -9.08
C SER A 165 20.07 16.49 -8.24
N ALA A 166 18.89 16.03 -8.69
CA ALA A 166 17.68 16.01 -7.85
C ALA A 166 16.62 15.11 -8.49
N ASN A 167 16.68 13.78 -8.35
CA ASN A 167 15.68 12.96 -9.02
C ASN A 167 15.12 11.75 -8.23
N THR A 168 15.14 11.78 -6.89
CA THR A 168 14.50 10.70 -6.10
C THR A 168 13.45 11.16 -5.10
N THR A 169 13.30 12.45 -4.86
CA THR A 169 12.24 13.02 -4.00
C THR A 169 11.00 13.46 -4.76
N HIS A 170 11.01 13.43 -6.10
CA HIS A 170 9.91 13.97 -6.93
C HIS A 170 8.65 13.10 -6.96
N ALA A 171 8.73 11.78 -6.82
CA ALA A 171 7.54 10.93 -6.96
C ALA A 171 6.50 11.13 -5.83
N ALA A 172 6.94 11.23 -4.57
CA ALA A 172 6.04 11.48 -3.44
C ALA A 172 5.56 12.94 -3.38
N HIS A 173 6.38 13.90 -3.82
CA HIS A 173 6.00 15.31 -3.92
C HIS A 173 5.00 15.59 -5.04
N ASP A 174 5.08 14.89 -6.16
CA ASP A 174 4.22 15.13 -7.33
C ASP A 174 2.76 14.75 -7.06
N HIS A 175 2.52 13.68 -6.27
CA HIS A 175 1.15 13.26 -5.87
C HIS A 175 0.44 14.28 -5.00
N THR A 176 1.17 14.88 -4.06
CA THR A 176 0.64 15.92 -3.16
C THR A 176 0.28 17.19 -3.93
N HIS A 177 1.04 17.54 -4.96
CA HIS A 177 0.79 18.70 -5.81
C HIS A 177 -0.45 18.51 -6.69
N MET A 178 -0.67 17.32 -7.27
CA MET A 178 -1.83 17.04 -8.13
C MET A 178 -3.15 17.08 -7.36
N HIS A 179 -3.22 16.43 -6.19
CA HIS A 179 -4.41 16.47 -5.33
C HIS A 179 -4.69 17.86 -4.77
N ARG A 180 -3.67 18.62 -4.39
CA ARG A 180 -3.82 20.00 -3.93
C ARG A 180 -4.31 20.93 -5.05
N GLY A 181 -3.88 20.71 -6.29
CA GLY A 181 -4.35 21.48 -7.46
C GLY A 181 -5.83 21.25 -7.75
N GLU A 182 -6.32 20.00 -7.72
CA GLU A 182 -7.74 19.70 -7.94
C GLU A 182 -8.61 20.20 -6.78
N GLU A 183 -8.16 20.03 -5.52
CA GLU A 183 -8.88 20.57 -4.37
C GLU A 183 -8.98 22.10 -4.41
N ALA A 184 -7.90 22.79 -4.77
CA ALA A 184 -7.89 24.25 -4.92
C ALA A 184 -8.84 24.72 -6.03
N ALA A 185 -8.87 24.02 -7.17
CA ALA A 185 -9.80 24.31 -8.26
C ALA A 185 -11.26 24.10 -7.83
N LEU A 186 -11.57 23.00 -7.13
CA LEU A 186 -12.91 22.71 -6.60
C LEU A 186 -13.33 23.73 -5.51
N LYS A 187 -12.41 24.16 -4.64
CA LYS A 187 -12.69 25.22 -3.64
C LYS A 187 -13.04 26.53 -4.32
N ARG A 188 -12.27 26.92 -5.32
CA ARG A 188 -12.53 28.15 -6.09
C ARG A 188 -13.89 28.07 -6.80
N ASP A 189 -14.15 26.97 -7.52
CA ASP A 189 -15.39 26.78 -8.28
C ASP A 189 -16.62 26.74 -7.37
N LEU A 190 -16.50 26.07 -6.20
CA LEU A 190 -17.54 26.07 -5.17
C LEU A 190 -17.78 27.46 -4.59
N ALA A 191 -16.72 28.21 -4.28
CA ALA A 191 -16.86 29.57 -3.74
C ALA A 191 -17.59 30.49 -4.72
N ILE A 192 -17.24 30.44 -6.01
CA ILE A 192 -17.90 31.20 -7.06
C ILE A 192 -19.36 30.78 -7.18
N ALA A 193 -19.64 29.46 -7.27
CA ALA A 193 -21.00 28.95 -7.36
C ALA A 193 -21.84 29.38 -6.13
N PHE A 194 -21.29 29.26 -4.92
CA PHE A 194 -21.98 29.63 -3.69
C PHE A 194 -22.30 31.15 -3.62
N ILE A 195 -21.33 32.01 -3.92
CA ILE A 195 -21.51 33.46 -3.90
C ILE A 195 -22.59 33.90 -4.89
N LEU A 196 -22.61 33.32 -6.09
CA LEU A 196 -23.59 33.65 -7.12
C LEU A 196 -24.96 32.99 -6.90
N THR A 197 -25.01 31.81 -6.28
CA THR A 197 -26.29 31.12 -5.97
C THR A 197 -26.97 31.69 -4.75
N LEU A 198 -26.22 32.18 -3.75
CA LEU A 198 -26.78 32.69 -2.48
C LEU A 198 -27.80 33.78 -2.68
N PRO A 199 -27.59 34.83 -3.50
CA PRO A 199 -28.62 35.86 -3.77
C PRO A 199 -29.90 35.25 -4.36
N LEU A 200 -29.80 34.36 -5.35
CA LEU A 200 -30.97 33.71 -5.96
C LEU A 200 -31.74 32.91 -4.90
N PHE A 201 -31.04 32.11 -4.12
CA PHE A 201 -31.64 31.27 -3.09
C PHE A 201 -32.35 32.10 -2.01
N VAL A 202 -31.69 33.16 -1.53
CA VAL A 202 -32.27 34.04 -0.47
C VAL A 202 -33.51 34.78 -0.98
N LEU A 203 -33.42 35.35 -2.16
CA LEU A 203 -34.56 36.10 -2.73
C LEU A 203 -35.77 35.20 -2.96
N GLU A 204 -35.55 34.00 -3.54
CA GLU A 204 -36.61 33.06 -3.86
C GLU A 204 -37.22 32.44 -2.59
N MET A 205 -36.38 31.92 -1.70
CA MET A 205 -36.82 31.23 -0.47
C MET A 205 -37.47 32.21 0.52
N THR A 206 -36.93 33.43 0.67
CA THR A 206 -37.53 34.42 1.54
C THR A 206 -38.86 34.93 0.97
N GLY A 207 -38.94 35.06 -0.36
CA GLY A 207 -40.18 35.39 -1.05
C GLY A 207 -41.29 34.37 -0.84
N HIS A 208 -40.95 33.08 -0.85
CA HIS A 208 -41.92 32.00 -0.59
C HIS A 208 -42.25 31.82 0.88
N ALA A 209 -41.30 32.06 1.81
CA ALA A 209 -41.49 31.85 3.25
C ALA A 209 -42.16 33.05 3.97
N TYR A 210 -42.04 34.26 3.46
CA TYR A 210 -42.50 35.46 4.09
C TYR A 210 -43.20 36.40 3.10
N GLU A 211 -44.49 36.29 2.98
CA GLU A 211 -45.38 37.00 2.03
C GLU A 211 -45.18 38.55 2.01
N PRO A 212 -44.97 39.24 3.17
CA PRO A 212 -44.66 40.67 3.16
C PRO A 212 -43.38 41.05 2.42
N PHE A 213 -42.37 40.18 2.48
CA PHE A 213 -41.12 40.37 1.72
C PHE A 213 -41.34 40.20 0.21
N HIS A 214 -42.15 39.25 -0.20
CA HIS A 214 -42.55 39.08 -1.58
C HIS A 214 -43.23 40.36 -2.14
N HIS A 215 -44.22 40.88 -1.42
CA HIS A 215 -44.91 42.13 -1.82
C HIS A 215 -43.95 43.32 -1.87
N TRP A 216 -43.05 43.45 -0.89
CA TRP A 216 -42.04 44.50 -0.90
C TRP A 216 -41.11 44.37 -2.10
N LEU A 217 -40.60 43.14 -2.40
CA LEU A 217 -39.70 42.85 -3.51
C LEU A 217 -40.35 43.18 -4.88
N MET A 218 -41.62 42.78 -5.06
CA MET A 218 -42.39 43.09 -6.25
C MET A 218 -42.71 44.56 -6.41
N GLY A 219 -42.72 45.33 -5.32
CA GLY A 219 -42.86 46.79 -5.32
C GLY A 219 -41.55 47.53 -5.70
N VAL A 220 -40.40 46.90 -5.52
CA VAL A 220 -39.07 47.44 -5.80
C VAL A 220 -38.56 47.04 -7.19
N ILE A 221 -38.78 45.79 -7.59
CA ILE A 221 -38.26 45.21 -8.83
C ILE A 221 -39.39 44.50 -9.56
N ASP A 222 -39.61 44.86 -10.83
CA ASP A 222 -40.57 44.20 -11.71
C ASP A 222 -40.17 42.72 -11.90
N THR A 223 -41.14 41.82 -11.91
CA THR A 223 -40.93 40.36 -12.06
C THR A 223 -40.01 39.97 -13.23
N GLN A 224 -40.18 40.64 -14.38
CA GLN A 224 -39.36 40.39 -15.57
C GLN A 224 -37.90 40.79 -15.37
N ASN A 225 -37.64 41.92 -14.70
CA ASN A 225 -36.30 42.38 -14.36
C ASN A 225 -35.61 41.43 -13.35
N LEU A 226 -36.39 40.87 -12.41
CA LEU A 226 -35.92 39.85 -11.48
C LEU A 226 -35.53 38.57 -12.22
N TYR A 227 -36.34 38.15 -13.22
CA TYR A 227 -36.00 36.98 -14.06
C TYR A 227 -34.73 37.22 -14.89
N TYR A 228 -34.49 38.42 -15.39
CA TYR A 228 -33.23 38.75 -16.06
C TYR A 228 -32.02 38.70 -15.12
N LEU A 229 -32.17 39.18 -13.86
CA LEU A 229 -31.11 39.05 -12.86
C LEU A 229 -30.80 37.57 -12.57
N TYR A 230 -31.84 36.75 -12.36
CA TYR A 230 -31.69 35.31 -12.12
C TYR A 230 -31.03 34.62 -13.32
N PHE A 231 -31.40 34.95 -14.54
CA PHE A 231 -30.79 34.46 -15.77
C PHE A 231 -29.26 34.74 -15.81
N VAL A 232 -28.85 35.98 -15.54
CA VAL A 232 -27.42 36.34 -15.55
C VAL A 232 -26.62 35.58 -14.51
N LEU A 233 -27.12 35.51 -13.28
CA LEU A 233 -26.43 34.81 -12.20
C LEU A 233 -26.39 33.30 -12.46
N ALA A 234 -27.50 32.69 -12.89
CA ALA A 234 -27.56 31.27 -13.20
C ALA A 234 -26.66 30.88 -14.39
N THR A 235 -26.63 31.71 -15.44
CA THR A 235 -25.74 31.52 -16.57
C THR A 235 -24.28 31.51 -16.13
N ALA A 236 -23.90 32.46 -15.26
CA ALA A 236 -22.54 32.48 -14.71
C ALA A 236 -22.19 31.22 -13.93
N VAL A 237 -23.11 30.71 -13.07
CA VAL A 237 -22.91 29.47 -12.30
C VAL A 237 -22.80 28.24 -13.22
N ILE A 238 -23.69 28.10 -14.18
CA ILE A 238 -23.80 26.92 -15.05
C ILE A 238 -22.64 26.84 -16.04
N PHE A 239 -22.27 27.96 -16.68
CA PHE A 239 -21.27 27.98 -17.74
C PHE A 239 -19.84 28.31 -17.26
N TRP A 240 -19.62 28.57 -15.99
CA TRP A 240 -18.28 28.66 -15.41
C TRP A 240 -18.01 27.47 -14.47
N PRO A 241 -18.40 27.46 -13.17
CA PRO A 241 -18.10 26.32 -12.29
C PRO A 241 -18.87 25.04 -12.68
N GLY A 242 -20.08 25.17 -13.26
CA GLY A 242 -20.92 24.05 -13.71
C GLY A 242 -20.52 23.43 -15.05
N LEU A 243 -19.72 24.12 -15.86
CA LEU A 243 -19.37 23.68 -17.23
C LEU A 243 -18.71 22.28 -17.25
N ARG A 244 -18.02 21.90 -16.18
CA ARG A 244 -17.38 20.59 -16.03
C ARG A 244 -18.37 19.41 -16.16
N PHE A 245 -19.61 19.59 -15.68
CA PHE A 245 -20.64 18.56 -15.77
C PHE A 245 -21.10 18.35 -17.21
N PHE A 246 -21.22 19.45 -17.96
CA PHE A 246 -21.60 19.39 -19.38
C PHE A 246 -20.48 18.83 -20.27
N LYS A 247 -19.24 19.28 -20.08
CA LYS A 247 -18.08 18.79 -20.85
C LYS A 247 -17.85 17.28 -20.72
N LYS A 248 -18.14 16.70 -19.54
CA LYS A 248 -17.98 15.26 -19.30
C LYS A 248 -19.28 14.48 -19.54
N GLY A 249 -20.41 14.98 -19.06
CA GLY A 249 -21.68 14.26 -19.04
C GLY A 249 -22.35 14.12 -20.39
N LEU A 250 -22.41 15.16 -21.23
CA LEU A 250 -23.06 15.10 -22.53
C LEU A 250 -22.34 14.16 -23.52
N PRO A 251 -20.99 14.22 -23.67
CA PRO A 251 -20.30 13.26 -24.52
C PRO A 251 -20.46 11.81 -24.06
N ALA A 252 -20.49 11.56 -22.74
CA ALA A 252 -20.72 10.21 -22.20
C ALA A 252 -22.14 9.71 -22.53
N LEU A 253 -23.15 10.59 -22.43
CA LEU A 253 -24.54 10.27 -22.79
C LEU A 253 -24.68 9.92 -24.28
N PHE A 254 -24.15 10.76 -25.18
CA PHE A 254 -24.25 10.55 -26.62
C PHE A 254 -23.46 9.34 -27.13
N ARG A 255 -22.43 8.90 -26.38
CA ARG A 255 -21.69 7.67 -26.69
C ARG A 255 -22.35 6.39 -26.15
N GLY A 256 -23.55 6.49 -25.54
CA GLY A 256 -24.28 5.34 -24.99
C GLY A 256 -23.73 4.82 -23.65
N HIS A 257 -22.87 5.57 -22.99
CA HIS A 257 -22.31 5.23 -21.68
C HIS A 257 -22.60 6.35 -20.66
N PRO A 258 -23.88 6.62 -20.34
CA PRO A 258 -24.23 7.68 -19.41
C PRO A 258 -23.63 7.43 -18.03
N GLU A 259 -23.14 8.50 -17.44
CA GLU A 259 -22.53 8.50 -16.11
C GLU A 259 -23.19 9.54 -15.20
N MET A 260 -22.73 9.65 -13.94
CA MET A 260 -23.26 10.61 -12.98
C MET A 260 -23.30 12.06 -13.52
N ASN A 261 -22.23 12.51 -14.22
CA ASN A 261 -22.21 13.85 -14.81
C ASN A 261 -23.29 14.03 -15.89
N SER A 262 -23.72 12.94 -16.56
CA SER A 262 -24.81 12.97 -17.52
C SER A 262 -26.16 13.28 -16.87
N LEU A 263 -26.46 12.67 -15.71
CA LEU A 263 -27.69 12.94 -14.96
C LEU A 263 -27.77 14.40 -14.51
N VAL A 264 -26.67 14.93 -13.97
CA VAL A 264 -26.57 16.34 -13.57
C VAL A 264 -26.72 17.29 -14.76
N ALA A 265 -26.01 17.02 -15.86
CA ALA A 265 -26.07 17.86 -17.05
C ALA A 265 -27.48 17.90 -17.64
N VAL A 266 -28.19 16.76 -17.72
CA VAL A 266 -29.58 16.70 -18.23
C VAL A 266 -30.54 17.42 -17.28
N GLY A 267 -30.45 17.20 -15.95
CA GLY A 267 -31.31 17.82 -14.96
C GLY A 267 -31.15 19.36 -14.93
N VAL A 268 -29.90 19.83 -14.89
CA VAL A 268 -29.59 21.27 -14.90
C VAL A 268 -30.01 21.91 -16.25
N ALA A 269 -29.73 21.23 -17.38
CA ALA A 269 -30.14 21.74 -18.70
C ALA A 269 -31.65 21.84 -18.83
N ALA A 270 -32.42 20.89 -18.28
CA ALA A 270 -33.87 20.90 -18.28
C ALA A 270 -34.44 22.08 -17.47
N ALA A 271 -33.97 22.27 -16.23
CA ALA A 271 -34.38 23.36 -15.37
C ALA A 271 -34.00 24.74 -15.95
N TYR A 272 -32.79 24.89 -16.42
CA TYR A 272 -32.29 26.13 -17.04
C TYR A 272 -33.00 26.41 -18.36
N GLY A 273 -33.17 25.41 -19.24
CA GLY A 273 -33.85 25.57 -20.52
C GLY A 273 -35.32 25.97 -20.36
N TYR A 274 -36.05 25.36 -19.40
CA TYR A 274 -37.42 25.81 -19.07
C TYR A 274 -37.45 27.25 -18.59
N SER A 275 -36.53 27.63 -17.71
CA SER A 275 -36.44 29.01 -17.20
C SER A 275 -36.10 30.02 -18.31
N LEU A 276 -35.29 29.63 -19.31
CA LEU A 276 -35.07 30.46 -20.51
C LEU A 276 -36.35 30.72 -21.28
N VAL A 277 -37.16 29.67 -21.53
CA VAL A 277 -38.44 29.82 -22.22
C VAL A 277 -39.37 30.76 -21.43
N THR A 278 -39.46 30.57 -20.13
CA THR A 278 -40.28 31.44 -19.25
C THR A 278 -39.81 32.91 -19.29
N THR A 279 -38.50 33.15 -19.32
CA THR A 279 -37.92 34.51 -19.29
C THR A 279 -38.04 35.25 -20.62
N PHE A 280 -37.71 34.54 -21.75
CA PHE A 280 -37.59 35.20 -23.08
C PHE A 280 -38.74 34.93 -24.01
N ALA A 281 -39.57 33.91 -23.78
CA ALA A 281 -40.69 33.53 -24.62
C ALA A 281 -41.90 33.09 -23.75
N PRO A 282 -42.35 33.91 -22.78
CA PRO A 282 -43.44 33.54 -21.85
C PRO A 282 -44.75 33.24 -22.55
N GLY A 283 -44.99 33.80 -23.77
CA GLY A 283 -46.19 33.51 -24.55
C GLY A 283 -46.32 32.09 -25.04
N LEU A 284 -45.22 31.28 -25.01
CA LEU A 284 -45.28 29.86 -25.31
C LEU A 284 -45.83 28.98 -24.17
N LEU A 285 -45.93 29.56 -22.94
CA LEU A 285 -46.41 28.86 -21.80
C LEU A 285 -47.71 29.44 -21.27
N PRO A 286 -48.67 28.61 -20.78
CA PRO A 286 -49.83 29.04 -20.03
C PRO A 286 -49.40 29.92 -18.84
N GLU A 287 -50.25 30.89 -18.47
CA GLU A 287 -49.91 31.81 -17.36
C GLU A 287 -49.57 31.08 -16.06
N ALA A 288 -50.30 30.04 -15.74
CA ALA A 288 -50.06 29.20 -14.56
C ALA A 288 -48.74 28.41 -14.59
N ALA A 289 -48.07 28.37 -15.74
CA ALA A 289 -46.78 27.65 -15.94
C ALA A 289 -45.56 28.61 -16.02
N ARG A 290 -45.74 29.91 -15.85
CA ARG A 290 -44.69 30.92 -16.03
C ARG A 290 -43.83 31.10 -14.78
N TYR A 291 -43.26 29.97 -14.28
CA TYR A 291 -42.30 29.98 -13.16
C TYR A 291 -40.90 29.74 -13.69
N VAL A 292 -39.88 30.29 -12.99
CA VAL A 292 -38.48 30.02 -13.29
C VAL A 292 -37.86 29.03 -12.27
N TYR A 293 -36.84 28.29 -12.66
CA TYR A 293 -36.11 27.31 -11.83
C TYR A 293 -34.60 27.53 -11.89
N TYR A 294 -34.17 28.80 -12.05
CA TYR A 294 -32.77 29.17 -12.05
C TYR A 294 -32.12 28.87 -10.71
N GLU A 295 -32.84 29.15 -9.60
CA GLU A 295 -32.36 28.84 -8.24
C GLU A 295 -32.14 27.35 -8.05
N ALA A 296 -33.07 26.52 -8.51
CA ALA A 296 -32.90 25.06 -8.43
C ALA A 296 -31.69 24.58 -9.21
N ALA A 297 -31.50 25.04 -10.45
CA ALA A 297 -30.35 24.69 -11.29
C ALA A 297 -29.03 25.07 -10.65
N THR A 298 -28.92 26.29 -10.05
CA THR A 298 -27.69 26.77 -9.42
C THR A 298 -27.42 26.10 -8.08
N VAL A 299 -28.46 25.87 -7.26
CA VAL A 299 -28.33 25.12 -5.98
C VAL A 299 -27.85 23.68 -6.24
N ILE A 300 -28.38 23.00 -7.28
CA ILE A 300 -27.94 21.67 -7.68
C ILE A 300 -26.45 21.68 -8.01
N VAL A 301 -25.98 22.60 -8.86
CA VAL A 301 -24.55 22.72 -9.22
C VAL A 301 -23.71 22.96 -7.98
N THR A 302 -24.13 23.87 -7.10
CA THR A 302 -23.40 24.25 -5.88
C THR A 302 -23.30 23.08 -4.90
N LEU A 303 -24.39 22.35 -4.64
CA LEU A 303 -24.40 21.21 -3.73
C LEU A 303 -23.59 20.02 -4.27
N ILE A 304 -23.62 19.80 -5.59
CA ILE A 304 -22.80 18.76 -6.20
C ILE A 304 -21.31 19.12 -6.15
N LEU A 305 -20.94 20.39 -6.39
CA LEU A 305 -19.56 20.86 -6.21
C LEU A 305 -19.11 20.72 -4.74
N PHE A 306 -19.99 21.01 -3.78
CA PHE A 306 -19.70 20.75 -2.36
C PHE A 306 -19.44 19.26 -2.09
N GLY A 307 -20.29 18.36 -2.59
CA GLY A 307 -20.09 16.92 -2.48
C GLY A 307 -18.74 16.48 -3.09
N ARG A 308 -18.39 17.02 -4.28
CA ARG A 308 -17.11 16.76 -4.94
C ARG A 308 -15.90 17.27 -4.17
N LEU A 309 -16.01 18.42 -3.53
CA LEU A 309 -14.94 18.93 -2.67
C LEU A 309 -14.74 18.04 -1.44
N MET A 310 -15.83 17.56 -0.83
CA MET A 310 -15.74 16.61 0.29
C MET A 310 -15.09 15.30 -0.15
N GLU A 311 -15.44 14.81 -1.33
CA GLU A 311 -14.83 13.64 -1.97
C GLU A 311 -13.32 13.82 -2.19
N ALA A 312 -12.90 14.93 -2.82
CA ALA A 312 -11.50 15.23 -3.07
C ALA A 312 -10.67 15.35 -1.77
N ARG A 313 -11.25 15.97 -0.74
CA ARG A 313 -10.63 16.06 0.59
C ARG A 313 -10.49 14.70 1.27
N ALA A 314 -11.48 13.84 1.11
CA ALA A 314 -11.47 12.51 1.68
C ALA A 314 -10.36 11.66 1.06
N THR A 315 -10.32 11.61 -0.28
CA THR A 315 -9.27 10.88 -1.03
C THR A 315 -7.88 11.46 -0.79
N GLY A 316 -7.73 12.76 -0.67
CA GLY A 316 -6.44 13.39 -0.34
C GLY A 316 -5.94 13.04 1.08
N ARG A 317 -6.83 12.96 2.08
CA ARG A 317 -6.48 12.58 3.45
C ARG A 317 -6.17 11.08 3.62
N THR A 318 -6.62 10.24 2.71
CA THR A 318 -6.36 8.79 2.75
C THR A 318 -4.94 8.44 2.30
N GLY A 319 -4.24 9.31 1.57
CA GLY A 319 -2.80 9.20 1.28
C GLY A 319 -1.89 9.48 2.49
N ALA A 320 -2.44 10.01 3.60
CA ALA A 320 -1.65 10.38 4.78
C ALA A 320 -0.92 9.20 5.46
N ALA A 321 -1.39 7.96 5.31
CA ALA A 321 -0.68 6.78 5.82
C ALA A 321 0.62 6.53 5.04
N ILE A 322 0.57 6.63 3.71
CA ILE A 322 1.76 6.51 2.85
C ILE A 322 2.71 7.69 3.09
N GLU A 323 2.16 8.91 3.21
CA GLU A 323 2.96 10.12 3.51
C GLU A 323 3.63 10.01 4.89
N LYS A 324 2.96 9.42 5.89
CA LYS A 324 3.54 9.15 7.22
C LYS A 324 4.67 8.14 7.13
N LEU A 325 4.51 7.05 6.37
CA LEU A 325 5.57 6.06 6.12
C LEU A 325 6.74 6.67 5.34
N ALA A 326 6.47 7.42 4.28
CA ALA A 326 7.50 8.12 3.51
C ALA A 326 8.25 9.17 4.38
N GLY A 327 7.55 9.80 5.33
CA GLY A 327 8.13 10.72 6.32
C GLY A 327 9.07 10.05 7.34
N LEU A 328 9.11 8.71 7.42
CA LEU A 328 10.08 7.98 8.25
C LEU A 328 11.46 7.93 7.60
N GLN A 329 11.59 8.12 6.31
CA GLN A 329 12.86 8.10 5.62
C GLN A 329 13.73 9.30 6.04
N ALA A 330 14.95 9.03 6.49
CA ALA A 330 15.93 10.07 6.76
C ALA A 330 16.34 10.76 5.46
N LYS A 331 16.51 12.08 5.49
CA LYS A 331 16.91 12.86 4.29
C LYS A 331 18.41 12.83 4.05
N THR A 332 19.19 12.71 5.12
CA THR A 332 20.65 12.67 5.10
C THR A 332 21.14 11.44 5.83
N ALA A 333 22.29 10.93 5.43
CA ALA A 333 23.03 9.85 6.07
C ALA A 333 24.44 10.32 6.38
N ARG A 334 24.95 9.97 7.58
CA ARG A 334 26.36 10.18 7.91
C ARG A 334 27.13 8.93 7.54
N VAL A 335 28.02 9.05 6.58
CA VAL A 335 28.86 7.94 6.11
C VAL A 335 30.32 8.19 6.41
N GLU A 336 31.04 7.13 6.67
CA GLU A 336 32.49 7.16 6.80
C GLU A 336 33.13 6.75 5.47
N ARG A 337 33.80 7.70 4.82
CA ARG A 337 34.58 7.49 3.60
C ARG A 337 35.99 8.02 3.82
N ASP A 338 37.01 7.24 3.47
CA ASP A 338 38.42 7.60 3.63
C ASP A 338 38.79 8.02 5.07
N GLY A 339 38.13 7.39 6.07
CA GLY A 339 38.34 7.66 7.49
C GLY A 339 37.76 8.99 7.99
N GLN A 340 36.91 9.65 7.23
CA GLN A 340 36.20 10.87 7.62
C GLN A 340 34.67 10.65 7.61
N GLU A 341 33.99 11.14 8.65
CA GLU A 341 32.53 11.19 8.69
C GLU A 341 32.06 12.38 7.85
N ILE A 342 31.22 12.10 6.85
CA ILE A 342 30.58 13.11 5.99
C ILE A 342 29.07 12.91 5.96
N ASP A 343 28.31 14.00 6.00
CA ASP A 343 26.85 13.96 5.82
C ASP A 343 26.53 14.10 4.34
N ILE A 344 25.86 13.08 3.79
CA ILE A 344 25.42 13.03 2.38
C ILE A 344 23.89 12.83 2.28
N PRO A 345 23.25 13.20 1.17
CA PRO A 345 21.87 12.82 0.93
C PRO A 345 21.72 11.29 1.00
N THR A 346 20.64 10.79 1.61
CA THR A 346 20.39 9.34 1.70
C THR A 346 20.33 8.65 0.33
N ALA A 347 19.95 9.40 -0.72
CA ALA A 347 19.93 8.90 -2.09
C ALA A 347 21.32 8.58 -2.67
N ASP A 348 22.39 9.16 -2.10
CA ASP A 348 23.78 9.00 -2.56
C ASP A 348 24.54 7.93 -1.77
N VAL A 349 23.87 7.25 -0.84
CA VAL A 349 24.42 6.08 -0.12
C VAL A 349 24.45 4.88 -1.08
N VAL A 350 25.57 4.19 -1.11
CA VAL A 350 25.76 2.98 -1.93
C VAL A 350 25.99 1.75 -1.04
N PRO A 351 25.64 0.55 -1.52
CA PRO A 351 25.95 -0.68 -0.79
C PRO A 351 27.45 -0.78 -0.48
N GLY A 352 27.76 -1.12 0.78
CA GLY A 352 29.14 -1.17 1.29
C GLY A 352 29.61 0.07 2.02
N ASP A 353 28.89 1.20 1.97
CA ASP A 353 29.20 2.38 2.80
C ASP A 353 29.04 2.02 4.29
N ILE A 354 29.94 2.54 5.13
CA ILE A 354 29.82 2.46 6.59
C ILE A 354 29.02 3.68 7.06
N VAL A 355 27.87 3.43 7.62
CA VAL A 355 26.94 4.47 8.13
C VAL A 355 27.08 4.57 9.64
N VAL A 356 27.19 5.80 10.15
CA VAL A 356 27.32 6.10 11.59
C VAL A 356 26.02 6.73 12.09
N ILE A 357 25.40 6.13 13.12
CA ILE A 357 24.13 6.59 13.71
C ILE A 357 24.32 6.85 15.20
N ARG A 358 23.92 8.03 15.64
CA ARG A 358 23.96 8.49 17.02
C ARG A 358 22.61 8.30 17.71
N PRO A 359 22.54 8.31 19.04
CA PRO A 359 21.27 8.28 19.77
C PRO A 359 20.30 9.37 19.32
N GLY A 360 19.03 9.00 19.09
CA GLY A 360 17.97 9.87 18.61
C GLY A 360 17.92 10.05 17.08
N GLU A 361 18.91 9.57 16.34
CA GLU A 361 18.93 9.66 14.88
C GLU A 361 18.14 8.49 14.24
N ARG A 362 17.61 8.76 13.05
CA ARG A 362 16.93 7.75 12.23
C ARG A 362 17.94 7.01 11.37
N ILE A 363 17.74 5.69 11.23
CA ILE A 363 18.53 4.84 10.33
C ILE A 363 18.13 5.15 8.88
N PRO A 364 19.09 5.57 8.01
CA PRO A 364 18.76 6.04 6.65
C PRO A 364 18.51 4.91 5.65
N VAL A 365 19.20 3.77 5.77
CA VAL A 365 19.17 2.62 4.86
C VAL A 365 19.26 1.32 5.64
N ASP A 366 18.95 0.18 5.00
CA ASP A 366 19.08 -1.13 5.65
C ASP A 366 20.53 -1.62 5.63
N GLY A 367 20.94 -2.31 6.69
CA GLY A 367 22.30 -2.82 6.76
C GLY A 367 22.57 -3.72 7.95
N LYS A 368 23.84 -4.00 8.16
CA LYS A 368 24.33 -4.89 9.22
C LYS A 368 25.31 -4.17 10.13
N VAL A 369 25.08 -4.25 11.44
CA VAL A 369 25.96 -3.63 12.46
C VAL A 369 27.35 -4.26 12.39
N VAL A 370 28.39 -3.42 12.35
CA VAL A 370 29.80 -3.83 12.36
C VAL A 370 30.52 -3.36 13.62
N ASP A 371 29.96 -2.40 14.36
CA ASP A 371 30.53 -1.92 15.62
C ASP A 371 29.47 -1.19 16.46
N GLY A 372 29.57 -1.31 17.76
CA GLY A 372 28.68 -0.67 18.71
C GLY A 372 27.51 -1.55 19.15
N GLN A 373 26.76 -1.06 20.13
CA GLN A 373 25.52 -1.67 20.61
C GLN A 373 24.50 -0.61 20.98
N SER A 374 23.22 -0.86 20.64
CA SER A 374 22.12 0.04 20.97
C SER A 374 20.79 -0.68 20.99
N ASN A 375 19.77 0.01 21.53
CA ASN A 375 18.39 -0.38 21.36
C ASN A 375 17.76 0.47 20.24
N ILE A 376 17.05 -0.18 19.32
CA ILE A 376 16.39 0.49 18.19
C ILE A 376 14.89 0.37 18.35
N ASP A 377 14.22 1.52 18.27
CA ASP A 377 12.75 1.58 18.19
C ASP A 377 12.30 1.25 16.77
N GLU A 378 11.79 0.04 16.59
CA GLU A 378 11.23 -0.49 15.34
C GLU A 378 9.71 -0.40 15.29
N SER A 379 9.05 0.21 16.30
CA SER A 379 7.60 0.25 16.46
C SER A 379 6.87 0.88 15.25
N MET A 380 7.53 1.81 14.58
CA MET A 380 6.99 2.47 13.39
C MET A 380 6.84 1.54 12.18
N ILE A 381 7.55 0.41 12.17
CA ILE A 381 7.56 -0.58 11.09
C ILE A 381 6.92 -1.89 11.58
N SER A 382 7.37 -2.43 12.71
CA SER A 382 6.88 -3.71 13.25
C SER A 382 5.55 -3.60 14.00
N GLY A 383 5.23 -2.42 14.52
CA GLY A 383 4.08 -2.20 15.41
C GLY A 383 4.35 -2.59 16.87
N GLU A 384 5.52 -3.17 17.18
CA GLU A 384 5.88 -3.59 18.54
C GLU A 384 6.48 -2.44 19.34
N PRO A 385 5.97 -2.11 20.54
CA PRO A 385 6.39 -0.94 21.30
C PRO A 385 7.73 -1.09 22.03
N ILE A 386 8.29 -2.31 22.11
CA ILE A 386 9.52 -2.59 22.85
C ILE A 386 10.73 -2.42 21.92
N PRO A 387 11.69 -1.53 22.25
CA PRO A 387 12.91 -1.38 21.46
C PRO A 387 13.75 -2.66 21.41
N VAL A 388 14.29 -2.96 20.24
CA VAL A 388 15.05 -4.18 19.96
C VAL A 388 16.55 -3.91 20.14
N ALA A 389 17.23 -4.75 20.96
CA ALA A 389 18.68 -4.66 21.15
C ALA A 389 19.42 -5.08 19.85
N LYS A 390 20.35 -4.26 19.40
CA LYS A 390 21.23 -4.51 18.25
C LYS A 390 22.69 -4.49 18.70
N PHE A 391 23.42 -5.46 18.21
CA PHE A 391 24.84 -5.68 18.46
C PHE A 391 25.53 -6.12 17.16
N ASP A 392 26.81 -6.34 17.21
CA ASP A 392 27.60 -6.73 16.02
C ASP A 392 26.95 -7.91 15.26
N GLY A 393 26.84 -7.76 13.93
CA GLY A 393 26.16 -8.70 13.03
C GLY A 393 24.63 -8.59 12.99
N ALA A 394 24.00 -7.74 13.85
CA ALA A 394 22.54 -7.55 13.83
C ALA A 394 22.10 -6.70 12.62
N THR A 395 20.96 -7.05 12.03
CA THR A 395 20.35 -6.27 10.95
C THR A 395 19.65 -5.04 11.49
N VAL A 396 19.83 -3.89 10.83
CA VAL A 396 19.12 -2.62 11.08
C VAL A 396 18.28 -2.23 9.87
N ILE A 397 17.15 -1.59 10.12
CA ILE A 397 16.13 -1.28 9.09
C ILE A 397 16.01 0.25 8.96
N GLY A 398 16.06 0.73 7.72
CA GLY A 398 15.88 2.14 7.40
C GLY A 398 14.51 2.67 7.83
N GLY A 399 14.50 3.88 8.43
CA GLY A 399 13.28 4.51 8.96
C GLY A 399 13.04 4.30 10.45
N THR A 400 13.72 3.34 11.10
CA THR A 400 13.69 3.09 12.55
C THR A 400 14.55 4.12 13.31
N VAL A 401 14.39 4.20 14.63
CA VAL A 401 15.07 5.23 15.46
C VAL A 401 16.04 4.58 16.45
N ASN A 402 17.28 5.02 16.41
CA ASN A 402 18.28 4.62 17.38
C ASN A 402 18.04 5.33 18.72
N THR A 403 18.04 4.60 19.86
CA THR A 403 17.64 5.18 21.14
C THR A 403 18.83 5.49 22.07
N THR A 404 19.79 4.58 22.24
CA THR A 404 20.76 4.68 23.37
C THR A 404 22.22 4.82 22.96
N GLY A 405 22.77 3.89 22.17
CA GLY A 405 24.18 3.82 21.81
C GLY A 405 24.48 4.41 20.43
N THR A 406 25.77 4.58 20.12
CA THR A 406 26.20 4.85 18.73
C THR A 406 26.42 3.53 18.01
N LEU A 407 25.92 3.43 16.80
CA LEU A 407 26.07 2.25 15.93
C LEU A 407 26.81 2.62 14.66
N ARG A 408 27.65 1.70 14.20
CA ARG A 408 28.26 1.71 12.87
C ARG A 408 27.79 0.47 12.14
N PHE A 409 27.24 0.62 10.95
CA PHE A 409 26.75 -0.48 10.17
C PHE A 409 27.11 -0.34 8.69
N THR A 410 27.28 -1.46 8.00
CA THR A 410 27.48 -1.51 6.56
C THR A 410 26.13 -1.44 5.85
N ALA A 411 25.94 -0.52 4.92
CA ALA A 411 24.78 -0.44 4.08
C ALA A 411 24.69 -1.65 3.16
N GLU A 412 23.57 -2.39 3.20
CA GLU A 412 23.33 -3.57 2.34
C GLU A 412 22.25 -3.28 1.29
N LYS A 413 21.09 -2.74 1.70
CA LYS A 413 19.99 -2.38 0.80
C LYS A 413 19.76 -0.87 0.84
N VAL A 414 19.77 -0.22 -0.31
CA VAL A 414 19.69 1.24 -0.44
C VAL A 414 18.57 1.66 -1.40
N GLY A 415 18.09 2.89 -1.28
CA GLY A 415 17.12 3.46 -2.20
C GLY A 415 15.81 2.67 -2.28
N ARG A 416 15.53 2.11 -3.46
CA ARG A 416 14.29 1.34 -3.71
C ARG A 416 14.26 -0.07 -3.09
N ASP A 417 15.43 -0.59 -2.75
CA ASP A 417 15.57 -1.96 -2.24
C ASP A 417 15.46 -2.04 -0.73
N THR A 418 15.36 -0.89 -0.05
CA THR A 418 15.12 -0.85 1.40
C THR A 418 13.77 -1.46 1.76
N MET A 419 13.68 -2.03 2.95
CA MET A 419 12.44 -2.61 3.49
C MET A 419 11.32 -1.57 3.56
N LEU A 420 11.63 -0.34 4.00
CA LEU A 420 10.66 0.76 4.04
C LEU A 420 10.13 1.11 2.64
N ALA A 421 10.99 1.18 1.62
CA ALA A 421 10.56 1.42 0.23
C ALA A 421 9.70 0.26 -0.30
N SER A 422 10.00 -0.98 0.08
CA SER A 422 9.20 -2.16 -0.27
C SER A 422 7.83 -2.14 0.42
N ILE A 423 7.75 -1.74 1.69
CA ILE A 423 6.49 -1.54 2.43
C ILE A 423 5.61 -0.49 1.73
N ILE A 424 6.18 0.65 1.37
CA ILE A 424 5.46 1.72 0.67
C ILE A 424 4.88 1.19 -0.65
N ARG A 425 5.70 0.49 -1.46
CA ARG A 425 5.24 -0.12 -2.72
C ARG A 425 4.12 -1.13 -2.52
N MET A 426 4.22 -2.01 -1.52
CA MET A 426 3.17 -2.99 -1.22
C MET A 426 1.86 -2.31 -0.85
N VAL A 427 1.89 -1.26 -0.04
CA VAL A 427 0.69 -0.48 0.32
C VAL A 427 0.09 0.22 -0.92
N GLU A 428 0.92 0.79 -1.79
CA GLU A 428 0.47 1.40 -3.05
C GLU A 428 -0.17 0.39 -3.99
N GLN A 429 0.42 -0.79 -4.15
CA GLN A 429 -0.10 -1.88 -4.99
C GLN A 429 -1.42 -2.42 -4.45
N ALA A 430 -1.51 -2.65 -3.14
CA ALA A 430 -2.76 -3.11 -2.51
C ALA A 430 -3.91 -2.10 -2.69
N GLN A 431 -3.61 -0.80 -2.56
CA GLN A 431 -4.59 0.26 -2.80
C GLN A 431 -5.03 0.37 -4.26
N GLY A 432 -4.15 -0.04 -5.20
CA GLY A 432 -4.42 -0.04 -6.62
C GLY A 432 -5.20 -1.25 -7.13
N ALA A 433 -5.24 -2.32 -6.37
CA ALA A 433 -5.89 -3.56 -6.79
C ALA A 433 -7.41 -3.43 -6.79
N LYS A 434 -8.06 -3.97 -7.83
CA LYS A 434 -9.51 -3.92 -7.99
C LYS A 434 -10.18 -5.09 -7.28
N LEU A 435 -10.87 -4.81 -6.19
CA LEU A 435 -11.61 -5.81 -5.44
C LEU A 435 -12.78 -6.40 -6.24
N PRO A 436 -13.11 -7.69 -6.07
CA PRO A 436 -14.30 -8.30 -6.66
C PRO A 436 -15.60 -7.54 -6.35
N ILE A 437 -15.74 -7.01 -5.11
CA ILE A 437 -16.89 -6.18 -4.72
C ILE A 437 -16.97 -4.87 -5.51
N GLN A 438 -15.84 -4.27 -5.86
CA GLN A 438 -15.80 -3.07 -6.70
C GLN A 438 -16.26 -3.36 -8.12
N ALA A 439 -15.83 -4.50 -8.70
CA ALA A 439 -16.29 -4.93 -10.01
C ALA A 439 -17.81 -5.19 -10.04
N LEU A 440 -18.39 -5.70 -8.95
CA LEU A 440 -19.84 -5.87 -8.79
C LEU A 440 -20.54 -4.50 -8.78
N VAL A 441 -20.06 -3.55 -7.98
CA VAL A 441 -20.58 -2.18 -7.89
C VAL A 441 -20.57 -1.49 -9.26
N ASP A 442 -19.47 -1.62 -10.03
CA ASP A 442 -19.36 -1.05 -11.37
C ASP A 442 -20.41 -1.64 -12.34
N ARG A 443 -20.65 -2.95 -12.24
CA ARG A 443 -21.67 -3.63 -13.06
C ARG A 443 -23.09 -3.15 -12.72
N VAL A 444 -23.38 -3.00 -11.43
CA VAL A 444 -24.69 -2.46 -10.97
C VAL A 444 -24.88 -1.03 -11.47
N THR A 445 -23.87 -0.19 -11.36
CA THR A 445 -23.92 1.21 -11.83
C THR A 445 -24.18 1.31 -13.33
N ALA A 446 -23.52 0.48 -14.13
CA ALA A 446 -23.67 0.48 -15.59
C ALA A 446 -25.10 0.21 -16.04
N TRP A 447 -25.88 -0.52 -15.26
CA TRP A 447 -27.30 -0.79 -15.52
C TRP A 447 -28.21 0.25 -14.85
N PHE A 448 -27.86 0.72 -13.66
CA PHE A 448 -28.68 1.63 -12.86
C PHE A 448 -28.90 3.00 -13.54
N VAL A 449 -27.87 3.60 -14.10
CA VAL A 449 -27.96 4.94 -14.69
C VAL A 449 -28.92 4.98 -15.91
N PRO A 450 -28.82 4.06 -16.88
CA PRO A 450 -29.84 3.99 -17.95
C PRO A 450 -31.25 3.75 -17.45
N ALA A 451 -31.43 2.88 -16.42
CA ALA A 451 -32.74 2.61 -15.83
C ALA A 451 -33.36 3.85 -15.19
N VAL A 452 -32.54 4.66 -14.52
CA VAL A 452 -32.98 5.95 -13.93
C VAL A 452 -33.39 6.95 -15.00
N ILE A 453 -32.65 7.05 -16.09
CA ILE A 453 -33.05 7.94 -17.21
C ILE A 453 -34.41 7.50 -17.79
N ALA A 454 -34.58 6.22 -18.02
CA ALA A 454 -35.87 5.68 -18.49
C ALA A 454 -37.00 5.95 -17.49
N LEU A 455 -36.74 5.80 -16.19
CA LEU A 455 -37.71 6.13 -15.15
C LEU A 455 -38.06 7.63 -15.10
N ALA A 456 -37.07 8.50 -15.29
CA ALA A 456 -37.32 9.94 -15.33
C ALA A 456 -38.20 10.34 -16.55
N VAL A 457 -37.94 9.73 -17.71
CA VAL A 457 -38.78 9.93 -18.91
C VAL A 457 -40.19 9.38 -18.66
N PHE A 458 -40.29 8.21 -18.04
CA PHE A 458 -41.61 7.63 -17.70
C PHE A 458 -42.35 8.52 -16.69
N THR A 459 -41.67 9.00 -15.65
CA THR A 459 -42.25 9.95 -14.67
C THR A 459 -42.74 11.22 -15.36
N PHE A 460 -41.94 11.80 -16.26
CA PHE A 460 -42.37 12.96 -17.05
C PHE A 460 -43.65 12.67 -17.81
N ALA A 461 -43.70 11.54 -18.54
CA ALA A 461 -44.86 11.16 -19.35
C ALA A 461 -46.14 10.99 -18.48
N VAL A 462 -46.04 10.30 -17.34
CA VAL A 462 -47.15 10.09 -16.42
C VAL A 462 -47.70 11.43 -15.90
N TRP A 463 -46.80 12.31 -15.41
CA TRP A 463 -47.22 13.62 -14.91
C TRP A 463 -47.80 14.53 -16.00
N TYR A 464 -47.27 14.46 -17.23
CA TYR A 464 -47.79 15.22 -18.36
C TYR A 464 -49.19 14.76 -18.78
N LEU A 465 -49.47 13.45 -18.73
CA LEU A 465 -50.76 12.87 -19.13
C LEU A 465 -51.82 13.00 -18.05
N VAL A 466 -51.47 12.71 -16.77
CA VAL A 466 -52.46 12.54 -15.68
C VAL A 466 -52.32 13.61 -14.59
N GLY A 467 -51.23 14.38 -14.57
CA GLY A 467 -51.01 15.39 -13.53
C GLY A 467 -51.94 16.57 -13.58
N PRO A 468 -52.05 17.38 -12.49
CA PRO A 468 -52.79 18.60 -12.45
C PRO A 468 -52.14 19.70 -13.28
N ASP A 469 -52.91 20.73 -13.61
CA ASP A 469 -52.35 21.91 -14.29
C ASP A 469 -51.56 22.78 -13.30
N PRO A 470 -50.38 23.30 -13.68
CA PRO A 470 -49.74 23.23 -15.01
C PRO A 470 -48.94 21.90 -15.22
N LYS A 471 -49.45 20.99 -16.02
CA LYS A 471 -48.93 19.64 -16.21
C LYS A 471 -47.43 19.58 -16.59
N ILE A 472 -47.00 20.46 -17.49
CA ILE A 472 -45.60 20.49 -17.96
C ILE A 472 -44.63 20.83 -16.82
N THR A 473 -45.03 21.72 -15.92
CA THR A 473 -44.27 22.17 -14.76
C THR A 473 -44.08 21.02 -13.78
N HIS A 474 -45.18 20.36 -13.40
CA HIS A 474 -45.11 19.20 -12.49
C HIS A 474 -44.35 18.04 -13.10
N ALA A 475 -44.51 17.75 -14.38
CA ALA A 475 -43.79 16.71 -15.12
C ALA A 475 -42.27 16.98 -15.11
N LEU A 476 -41.87 18.22 -15.37
CA LEU A 476 -40.45 18.61 -15.40
C LEU A 476 -39.82 18.49 -13.99
N ILE A 477 -40.45 19.03 -12.96
CA ILE A 477 -39.97 19.01 -11.60
C ILE A 477 -39.78 17.57 -11.11
N ALA A 478 -40.79 16.71 -11.31
CA ALA A 478 -40.71 15.32 -10.89
C ALA A 478 -39.62 14.55 -11.66
N ALA A 479 -39.50 14.73 -12.97
CA ALA A 479 -38.45 14.08 -13.76
C ALA A 479 -37.05 14.55 -13.36
N VAL A 480 -36.85 15.86 -13.14
CA VAL A 480 -35.57 16.43 -12.67
C VAL A 480 -35.26 15.94 -11.27
N ALA A 481 -36.24 15.88 -10.37
CA ALA A 481 -36.07 15.36 -9.01
C ALA A 481 -35.62 13.88 -9.03
N VAL A 482 -36.20 13.03 -9.90
CA VAL A 482 -35.79 11.63 -10.09
C VAL A 482 -34.34 11.54 -10.58
N LEU A 483 -33.96 12.35 -11.59
CA LEU A 483 -32.59 12.34 -12.13
C LEU A 483 -31.55 12.73 -11.07
N ILE A 484 -31.86 13.69 -10.22
CA ILE A 484 -30.93 14.23 -9.22
C ILE A 484 -30.80 13.27 -8.03
N ILE A 485 -31.93 12.82 -7.45
CA ILE A 485 -31.91 11.97 -6.26
C ILE A 485 -31.30 10.61 -6.55
N ALA A 486 -31.42 10.12 -7.77
CA ALA A 486 -30.87 8.85 -8.19
C ALA A 486 -29.36 8.88 -8.47
N CYS A 487 -28.69 10.04 -8.34
CA CYS A 487 -27.25 10.12 -8.54
C CYS A 487 -26.51 9.28 -7.48
N PRO A 488 -25.76 8.24 -7.86
CA PRO A 488 -25.05 7.38 -6.91
C PRO A 488 -23.69 7.96 -6.51
N CYS A 489 -23.64 9.25 -6.09
CA CYS A 489 -22.40 9.97 -5.83
C CYS A 489 -21.55 9.32 -4.73
N ALA A 490 -22.20 8.92 -3.63
CA ALA A 490 -21.54 8.29 -2.49
C ALA A 490 -20.97 6.88 -2.81
N MET A 491 -21.53 6.20 -3.81
CA MET A 491 -21.11 4.84 -4.20
C MET A 491 -19.68 4.82 -4.74
N GLY A 492 -19.26 5.86 -5.48
CA GLY A 492 -17.88 5.99 -5.98
C GLY A 492 -16.83 6.06 -4.88
N LEU A 493 -17.23 6.43 -3.65
CA LEU A 493 -16.38 6.54 -2.47
C LEU A 493 -16.46 5.33 -1.53
N ALA A 494 -17.59 4.63 -1.53
CA ALA A 494 -17.93 3.62 -0.53
C ALA A 494 -16.88 2.50 -0.43
N VAL A 495 -16.33 2.06 -1.56
CA VAL A 495 -15.32 1.00 -1.61
C VAL A 495 -13.90 1.57 -1.50
N PRO A 496 -13.44 2.52 -2.36
CA PRO A 496 -12.06 2.96 -2.35
C PRO A 496 -11.62 3.60 -1.01
N VAL A 497 -12.46 4.44 -0.41
CA VAL A 497 -12.09 5.11 0.86
C VAL A 497 -11.96 4.10 1.99
N SER A 498 -12.88 3.13 2.08
CA SER A 498 -12.81 2.08 3.12
C SER A 498 -11.56 1.21 2.96
N ILE A 499 -11.17 0.86 1.71
CA ILE A 499 -9.94 0.11 1.43
C ILE A 499 -8.71 0.88 1.88
N VAL A 500 -8.63 2.16 1.50
CA VAL A 500 -7.44 2.97 1.81
C VAL A 500 -7.32 3.21 3.31
N VAL A 501 -8.42 3.50 4.02
CA VAL A 501 -8.40 3.68 5.48
C VAL A 501 -8.14 2.36 6.19
N GLY A 502 -8.78 1.26 5.77
CA GLY A 502 -8.59 -0.07 6.35
C GLY A 502 -7.18 -0.61 6.10
N GLY A 503 -6.67 -0.48 4.86
CA GLY A 503 -5.29 -0.87 4.52
C GLY A 503 -4.24 -0.01 5.24
N GLY A 504 -4.50 1.30 5.41
CA GLY A 504 -3.65 2.16 6.22
C GLY A 504 -3.62 1.75 7.68
N ARG A 505 -4.79 1.36 8.25
CA ARG A 505 -4.86 0.85 9.63
C ARG A 505 -4.16 -0.51 9.77
N ALA A 506 -4.29 -1.38 8.76
CA ALA A 506 -3.55 -2.64 8.71
C ALA A 506 -2.03 -2.42 8.74
N ALA A 507 -1.53 -1.50 7.91
CA ALA A 507 -0.11 -1.15 7.86
C ALA A 507 0.41 -0.59 9.21
N GLU A 508 -0.39 0.23 9.93
CA GLU A 508 -0.08 0.69 11.30
C GLU A 508 0.00 -0.46 12.32
N LEU A 509 -0.68 -1.58 12.04
CA LEU A 509 -0.66 -2.80 12.85
C LEU A 509 0.40 -3.82 12.37
N GLY A 510 1.30 -3.42 11.48
CA GLY A 510 2.33 -4.29 10.90
C GLY A 510 1.80 -5.33 9.90
N VAL A 511 0.61 -5.15 9.36
CA VAL A 511 -0.03 -6.04 8.37
C VAL A 511 -0.01 -5.38 7.00
N LEU A 512 0.69 -5.97 6.04
CA LEU A 512 0.83 -5.46 4.68
C LEU A 512 0.10 -6.37 3.69
N PHE A 513 -0.90 -5.86 3.02
CA PHE A 513 -1.56 -6.54 1.92
C PHE A 513 -0.78 -6.29 0.63
N ARG A 514 -0.24 -7.33 -0.02
CA ARG A 514 0.38 -7.22 -1.35
C ARG A 514 -0.65 -7.21 -2.46
N LYS A 515 -1.69 -8.02 -2.30
CA LYS A 515 -2.80 -8.08 -3.25
C LYS A 515 -4.06 -7.54 -2.60
N GLY A 516 -4.77 -6.66 -3.30
CA GLY A 516 -6.00 -6.08 -2.76
C GLY A 516 -7.12 -7.10 -2.53
N ASP A 517 -7.19 -8.16 -3.34
CA ASP A 517 -8.16 -9.26 -3.20
C ASP A 517 -7.93 -10.05 -1.91
N ALA A 518 -6.72 -10.10 -1.36
CA ALA A 518 -6.44 -10.69 -0.07
C ALA A 518 -7.17 -9.98 1.08
N LEU A 519 -7.29 -8.63 1.02
CA LEU A 519 -8.07 -7.86 1.98
C LEU A 519 -9.55 -8.30 2.00
N GLN A 520 -10.12 -8.61 0.82
CA GLN A 520 -11.47 -9.14 0.74
C GLN A 520 -11.53 -10.64 1.09
N GLY A 521 -10.54 -11.43 0.69
CA GLY A 521 -10.52 -12.89 0.85
C GLY A 521 -10.42 -13.33 2.31
N LEU A 522 -9.60 -12.63 3.11
CA LEU A 522 -9.38 -12.97 4.53
C LEU A 522 -10.65 -12.91 5.40
N GLN A 523 -11.65 -12.09 5.04
CA GLN A 523 -12.91 -12.06 5.81
C GLN A 523 -13.63 -13.43 5.84
N ASP A 524 -13.46 -14.21 4.78
CA ASP A 524 -14.17 -15.47 4.54
C ASP A 524 -13.35 -16.69 4.96
N VAL A 525 -12.11 -16.48 5.46
CA VAL A 525 -11.25 -17.56 5.95
C VAL A 525 -11.86 -18.19 7.18
N SER A 526 -12.00 -19.52 7.13
CA SER A 526 -12.52 -20.37 8.19
C SER A 526 -11.48 -21.31 8.79
N THR A 527 -10.35 -21.50 8.09
CA THR A 527 -9.23 -22.35 8.55
C THR A 527 -7.90 -21.62 8.35
N VAL A 528 -7.09 -21.54 9.38
CA VAL A 528 -5.71 -21.04 9.35
C VAL A 528 -4.77 -22.22 9.54
N VAL A 529 -3.96 -22.49 8.55
CA VAL A 529 -2.91 -23.49 8.60
C VAL A 529 -1.60 -22.80 8.92
N VAL A 530 -0.96 -23.19 10.00
CA VAL A 530 0.30 -22.61 10.47
C VAL A 530 1.44 -23.61 10.30
N ASP A 531 2.56 -23.17 9.73
CA ASP A 531 3.81 -23.92 9.88
C ASP A 531 4.28 -23.89 11.34
N LYS A 532 5.02 -24.92 11.76
CA LYS A 532 5.58 -24.94 13.12
C LYS A 532 6.79 -24.01 13.24
N THR A 533 7.81 -24.27 12.45
CA THR A 533 9.18 -23.70 12.61
C THR A 533 9.21 -22.24 12.13
N GLY A 534 9.69 -21.32 12.99
CA GLY A 534 9.75 -19.90 12.64
C GLY A 534 8.39 -19.17 12.68
N THR A 535 7.27 -19.90 12.69
CA THR A 535 5.90 -19.40 12.71
C THR A 535 5.29 -19.50 14.11
N VAL A 536 5.05 -20.70 14.62
CA VAL A 536 4.59 -20.97 15.99
C VAL A 536 5.74 -20.92 16.99
N THR A 537 6.93 -21.35 16.55
CA THR A 537 8.17 -21.35 17.30
C THR A 537 9.13 -20.26 16.81
N LYS A 538 10.21 -20.00 17.54
CA LYS A 538 11.21 -18.97 17.21
C LYS A 538 12.05 -19.29 15.95
N GLY A 539 12.07 -20.55 15.49
CA GLY A 539 12.91 -21.02 14.40
C GLY A 539 14.40 -21.08 14.76
N ARG A 540 14.72 -21.05 16.05
CA ARG A 540 16.07 -21.08 16.58
C ARG A 540 16.13 -22.10 17.72
N PRO A 541 16.75 -23.29 17.49
CA PRO A 541 16.94 -24.27 18.54
C PRO A 541 17.71 -23.67 19.73
N GLU A 542 17.26 -23.95 20.92
CA GLU A 542 17.90 -23.55 22.18
C GLU A 542 18.18 -24.81 23.00
N LEU A 543 19.28 -24.83 23.78
CA LEU A 543 19.56 -25.86 24.79
C LEU A 543 18.57 -25.68 25.95
N THR A 544 17.63 -26.61 26.13
CA THR A 544 16.57 -26.50 27.14
C THR A 544 16.91 -27.31 28.40
N ASP A 545 17.51 -28.50 28.24
CA ASP A 545 17.84 -29.38 29.34
C ASP A 545 19.24 -29.99 29.13
N PHE A 546 19.99 -30.07 30.23
CA PHE A 546 21.27 -30.70 30.28
C PHE A 546 21.38 -31.48 31.60
N ILE A 547 21.32 -32.80 31.54
CA ILE A 547 21.28 -33.68 32.73
C ILE A 547 22.49 -34.59 32.66
N THR A 548 23.36 -34.55 33.67
CA THR A 548 24.56 -35.38 33.76
C THR A 548 24.30 -36.68 34.51
N ALA A 549 25.06 -37.72 34.14
CA ALA A 549 25.12 -38.96 34.90
C ALA A 549 25.92 -38.78 36.20
N GLU A 550 25.71 -39.72 37.13
CA GLU A 550 26.44 -39.68 38.41
C GLU A 550 27.96 -39.71 38.17
N GLY A 551 28.67 -38.83 38.85
CA GLY A 551 30.14 -38.71 38.74
C GLY A 551 30.65 -37.73 37.67
N PHE A 552 29.75 -37.02 36.97
CA PHE A 552 30.14 -36.02 36.00
C PHE A 552 29.64 -34.62 36.40
N ALA A 553 30.52 -33.63 36.28
CA ALA A 553 30.15 -32.24 36.57
C ALA A 553 29.52 -31.58 35.34
N GLU A 554 28.38 -30.93 35.50
CA GLU A 554 27.60 -30.31 34.38
C GLU A 554 28.46 -29.33 33.55
N ALA A 555 29.15 -28.39 34.22
CA ALA A 555 29.96 -27.38 33.53
C ALA A 555 31.11 -28.01 32.73
N GLU A 556 31.75 -29.07 33.24
CA GLU A 556 32.81 -29.76 32.56
C GLU A 556 32.29 -30.48 31.28
N ILE A 557 31.19 -31.23 31.42
CA ILE A 557 30.64 -31.99 30.30
C ILE A 557 30.09 -31.06 29.26
N LEU A 558 29.42 -29.98 29.63
CA LEU A 558 28.93 -28.98 28.67
C LEU A 558 30.05 -28.29 27.90
N ALA A 559 31.17 -27.99 28.59
CA ALA A 559 32.36 -27.42 27.91
C ALA A 559 32.97 -28.37 26.89
N LEU A 560 33.09 -29.70 27.24
CA LEU A 560 33.58 -30.74 26.35
C LEU A 560 32.66 -30.95 25.14
N VAL A 561 31.33 -31.00 25.37
CA VAL A 561 30.32 -31.13 24.33
C VAL A 561 30.35 -29.91 23.39
N ALA A 562 30.39 -28.70 23.94
CA ALA A 562 30.47 -27.47 23.16
C ALA A 562 31.76 -27.40 22.32
N ALA A 563 32.88 -27.94 22.81
CA ALA A 563 34.11 -27.98 22.04
C ALA A 563 33.99 -28.88 20.80
N VAL A 564 33.31 -30.03 20.92
CA VAL A 564 33.06 -30.93 19.78
C VAL A 564 32.04 -30.30 18.82
N GLU A 565 30.96 -29.76 19.33
CA GLU A 565 29.88 -29.13 18.55
C GLU A 565 30.34 -27.85 17.83
N ALA A 566 31.32 -27.11 18.36
CA ALA A 566 31.92 -25.96 17.68
C ALA A 566 32.54 -26.29 16.29
N ARG A 567 32.76 -27.59 15.98
CA ARG A 567 33.24 -28.07 14.68
C ARG A 567 32.12 -28.55 13.74
N SER A 568 30.89 -28.53 14.20
CA SER A 568 29.68 -28.95 13.48
C SER A 568 28.95 -27.74 12.92
N GLU A 569 28.43 -27.85 11.69
CA GLU A 569 27.57 -26.83 11.05
C GLU A 569 26.08 -27.02 11.35
N HIS A 570 25.74 -27.99 12.20
CA HIS A 570 24.35 -28.32 12.50
C HIS A 570 23.70 -27.26 13.42
N PRO A 571 22.44 -26.84 13.18
CA PRO A 571 21.76 -25.83 14.05
C PRO A 571 21.70 -26.20 15.53
N ILE A 572 21.64 -27.49 15.86
CA ILE A 572 21.68 -27.99 17.24
C ILE A 572 23.05 -27.70 17.88
N ALA A 573 24.13 -27.83 17.12
CA ALA A 573 25.47 -27.54 17.56
C ALA A 573 25.63 -26.07 18.00
N ASP A 574 25.14 -25.16 17.18
CA ASP A 574 25.15 -23.71 17.46
C ASP A 574 24.38 -23.38 18.76
N ALA A 575 23.24 -24.04 19.01
CA ALA A 575 22.48 -23.89 20.25
C ALA A 575 23.29 -24.30 21.48
N ILE A 576 24.00 -25.43 21.43
CA ILE A 576 24.81 -25.93 22.54
C ILE A 576 26.02 -25.02 22.80
N VAL A 577 26.69 -24.58 21.74
CA VAL A 577 27.84 -23.67 21.83
C VAL A 577 27.45 -22.32 22.41
N LYS A 578 26.32 -21.77 21.97
CA LYS A 578 25.77 -20.51 22.54
C LYS A 578 25.42 -20.64 24.00
N ALA A 579 24.80 -21.76 24.42
CA ALA A 579 24.44 -22.00 25.79
C ALA A 579 25.68 -22.14 26.68
N ALA A 580 26.74 -22.79 26.21
CA ALA A 580 28.02 -22.88 26.91
C ALA A 580 28.67 -21.49 27.08
N LYS A 581 28.75 -20.70 26.04
CA LYS A 581 29.25 -19.30 26.06
C LYS A 581 28.45 -18.42 27.05
N ALA A 582 27.13 -18.51 27.01
CA ALA A 582 26.26 -17.75 27.91
C ALA A 582 26.51 -18.09 29.42
N ARG A 583 27.00 -19.30 29.71
CA ARG A 583 27.39 -19.75 31.05
C ARG A 583 28.86 -19.45 31.37
N GLY A 584 29.56 -18.72 30.47
CA GLY A 584 30.97 -18.33 30.65
C GLY A 584 31.97 -19.50 30.49
N LEU A 585 31.57 -20.58 29.82
CA LEU A 585 32.41 -21.72 29.54
C LEU A 585 33.15 -21.53 28.21
N GLU A 586 34.49 -21.62 28.27
CA GLU A 586 35.35 -21.59 27.08
C GLU A 586 35.47 -22.99 26.46
N ALA A 587 35.16 -23.09 25.18
CA ALA A 587 35.32 -24.35 24.46
C ALA A 587 36.83 -24.62 24.17
N ALA A 588 37.36 -25.73 24.64
CA ALA A 588 38.70 -26.16 24.35
C ALA A 588 38.84 -26.57 22.88
N ASN A 589 40.07 -26.66 22.36
CA ASN A 589 40.29 -27.10 20.96
C ASN A 589 39.94 -28.59 20.81
N ALA A 590 39.12 -28.92 19.81
CA ALA A 590 38.77 -30.31 19.47
C ALA A 590 39.68 -30.82 18.37
N GLU A 591 40.26 -32.02 18.58
CA GLU A 591 41.14 -32.72 17.66
C GLU A 591 40.48 -34.01 17.15
N GLU A 592 40.95 -34.56 16.04
CA GLU A 592 40.44 -35.83 15.45
C GLU A 592 38.91 -35.85 15.26
N PHE A 593 38.35 -34.71 14.78
CA PHE A 593 36.90 -34.58 14.55
C PHE A 593 36.39 -35.54 13.48
N SER A 594 35.33 -36.26 13.77
CA SER A 594 34.64 -37.20 12.88
C SER A 594 33.12 -37.03 13.00
N SER A 595 32.45 -36.91 11.85
CA SER A 595 30.99 -36.85 11.78
C SER A 595 30.46 -38.09 11.06
N ILE A 596 29.40 -38.73 11.64
CA ILE A 596 28.71 -39.87 11.03
C ILE A 596 27.25 -39.45 10.78
N THR A 597 26.97 -39.25 9.51
CA THR A 597 25.61 -38.76 9.10
C THR A 597 24.53 -39.66 9.67
N GLY A 598 23.56 -39.02 10.37
CA GLY A 598 22.42 -39.67 10.99
C GLY A 598 22.72 -40.39 12.31
N TYR A 599 23.94 -40.35 12.82
CA TYR A 599 24.32 -40.93 14.13
C TYR A 599 24.79 -39.85 15.11
N GLY A 600 25.82 -39.09 14.77
CA GLY A 600 26.40 -38.07 15.63
C GLY A 600 27.82 -37.70 15.25
N ILE A 601 28.50 -37.01 16.18
CA ILE A 601 29.85 -36.50 16.04
C ILE A 601 30.75 -36.98 17.15
N ARG A 602 32.08 -37.02 16.90
CA ARG A 602 33.10 -37.46 17.86
C ARG A 602 34.38 -36.66 17.65
N ALA A 603 35.04 -36.31 18.74
CA ALA A 603 36.35 -35.69 18.69
C ALA A 603 37.14 -35.94 19.98
N LYS A 604 38.44 -35.68 20.00
CA LYS A 604 39.23 -35.60 21.19
C LYS A 604 39.33 -34.17 21.72
N VAL A 605 39.00 -33.98 22.97
CA VAL A 605 39.04 -32.67 23.63
C VAL A 605 39.91 -32.83 24.93
N GLY A 606 41.05 -32.17 24.96
CA GLY A 606 41.97 -32.27 26.09
C GLY A 606 42.42 -33.68 26.37
N GLY A 607 42.59 -34.54 25.34
CA GLY A 607 42.97 -35.95 25.43
C GLY A 607 41.82 -36.90 25.79
N ARG A 608 40.61 -36.41 26.08
CA ARG A 608 39.40 -37.22 26.31
C ARG A 608 38.65 -37.47 25.01
N ASP A 609 38.09 -38.63 24.85
CA ASP A 609 37.28 -39.04 23.72
C ASP A 609 35.81 -38.67 23.98
N VAL A 610 35.29 -37.69 23.24
CA VAL A 610 33.94 -37.17 23.42
C VAL A 610 33.10 -37.47 22.18
N ALA A 611 31.98 -38.15 22.40
CA ALA A 611 31.00 -38.44 21.34
C ALA A 611 29.62 -37.84 21.71
N VAL A 612 28.96 -37.18 20.72
CA VAL A 612 27.62 -36.60 20.87
C VAL A 612 26.72 -37.11 19.76
N GLY A 613 25.51 -37.54 20.08
CA GLY A 613 24.59 -38.05 19.05
C GLY A 613 23.31 -38.68 19.61
N ALA A 614 22.58 -39.34 18.70
CA ALA A 614 21.33 -40.04 19.03
C ALA A 614 21.59 -41.33 19.86
N ASP A 615 20.54 -41.90 20.42
CA ASP A 615 20.55 -43.16 21.15
C ASP A 615 21.23 -44.31 20.38
N ARG A 616 20.93 -44.46 19.12
CA ARG A 616 21.54 -45.45 18.21
C ARG A 616 23.07 -45.28 18.07
N TYR A 617 23.56 -44.04 18.21
CA TYR A 617 25.02 -43.80 18.20
C TYR A 617 25.66 -44.29 19.49
N MET A 618 25.04 -44.05 20.62
CA MET A 618 25.52 -44.54 21.94
C MET A 618 25.55 -46.08 21.99
N GLN A 619 24.50 -46.72 21.43
CA GLN A 619 24.45 -48.18 21.27
C GLN A 619 25.60 -48.71 20.43
N LYS A 620 25.92 -48.06 19.29
CA LYS A 620 27.05 -48.42 18.43
C LYS A 620 28.39 -48.26 19.13
N LEU A 621 28.53 -47.33 20.08
CA LEU A 621 29.70 -47.13 20.93
C LEU A 621 29.73 -48.08 22.15
N GLY A 622 28.69 -48.90 22.36
CA GLY A 622 28.58 -49.82 23.51
C GLY A 622 28.17 -49.12 24.80
N ALA A 623 27.69 -47.85 24.74
CA ALA A 623 27.22 -47.13 25.91
C ALA A 623 25.68 -47.31 26.04
N SER A 624 25.23 -47.94 27.16
CA SER A 624 23.80 -48.06 27.43
C SER A 624 23.20 -46.71 27.83
N VAL A 625 22.04 -46.36 27.21
CA VAL A 625 21.29 -45.15 27.48
C VAL A 625 20.20 -45.34 28.57
N ASP A 626 20.09 -46.54 29.16
CA ASP A 626 19.02 -46.88 30.11
C ASP A 626 18.99 -46.01 31.36
N VAL A 627 20.12 -45.46 31.78
CA VAL A 627 20.24 -44.52 32.90
C VAL A 627 19.39 -43.29 32.69
N PHE A 628 19.16 -42.88 31.44
CA PHE A 628 18.35 -41.68 31.08
C PHE A 628 17.01 -42.04 30.44
N ALA A 629 16.54 -43.33 30.54
CA ALA A 629 15.31 -43.74 29.86
C ALA A 629 14.08 -42.90 30.28
N ASP A 630 13.90 -42.66 31.58
CA ASP A 630 12.80 -41.84 32.10
C ASP A 630 12.94 -40.37 31.70
N ALA A 631 14.16 -39.82 31.72
CA ALA A 631 14.42 -38.45 31.28
C ALA A 631 14.17 -38.30 29.76
N ALA A 632 14.62 -39.25 28.96
CA ALA A 632 14.41 -39.25 27.53
C ALA A 632 12.92 -39.35 27.16
N LYS A 633 12.16 -40.17 27.92
CA LYS A 633 10.72 -40.29 27.73
C LYS A 633 10.02 -38.95 28.07
N ARG A 634 10.33 -38.38 29.21
CA ARG A 634 9.79 -37.08 29.65
C ARG A 634 10.11 -35.98 28.62
N LEU A 635 11.37 -35.85 28.19
CA LEU A 635 11.79 -34.85 27.21
C LEU A 635 11.07 -35.04 25.86
N GLY A 636 10.93 -36.29 25.41
CA GLY A 636 10.15 -36.60 24.23
C GLY A 636 8.65 -36.25 24.35
N ASP A 637 8.05 -36.48 25.53
CA ASP A 637 6.66 -36.10 25.82
C ASP A 637 6.49 -34.55 25.88
N GLU A 638 7.55 -33.82 26.21
CA GLU A 638 7.60 -32.35 26.16
C GLU A 638 7.90 -31.80 24.74
N GLY A 639 8.02 -32.67 23.74
CA GLY A 639 8.33 -32.26 22.36
C GLY A 639 9.79 -31.90 22.09
N LYS A 640 10.70 -32.21 23.00
CA LYS A 640 12.13 -31.94 22.90
C LYS A 640 12.86 -33.13 22.24
N THR A 641 13.97 -32.84 21.55
CA THR A 641 14.80 -33.86 20.92
C THR A 641 15.96 -34.23 21.85
N PRO A 642 15.98 -35.44 22.42
CA PRO A 642 17.06 -35.86 23.26
C PRO A 642 18.28 -36.30 22.47
N LEU A 643 19.46 -35.83 22.84
CA LEU A 643 20.77 -36.24 22.39
C LEU A 643 21.55 -36.74 23.60
N TYR A 644 22.57 -37.53 23.33
CA TYR A 644 23.41 -38.10 24.40
C TYR A 644 24.86 -37.74 24.15
N ALA A 645 25.58 -37.55 25.25
CA ALA A 645 27.01 -37.35 25.27
C ALA A 645 27.69 -38.50 26.01
N ALA A 646 28.70 -39.08 25.40
CA ALA A 646 29.59 -40.05 26.03
C ALA A 646 31.02 -39.49 26.10
N VAL A 647 31.69 -39.74 27.23
CA VAL A 647 33.09 -39.33 27.46
C VAL A 647 33.89 -40.58 27.84
N ASP A 648 34.97 -40.86 27.10
CA ASP A 648 35.82 -41.99 27.28
C ASP A 648 35.02 -43.33 27.30
N GLY A 649 34.02 -43.41 26.36
CA GLY A 649 33.14 -44.57 26.21
C GLY A 649 32.05 -44.72 27.30
N LYS A 650 31.99 -43.82 28.27
CA LYS A 650 30.95 -43.81 29.33
C LYS A 650 29.90 -42.76 29.03
N LEU A 651 28.62 -43.11 29.21
CA LEU A 651 27.51 -42.15 29.05
C LEU A 651 27.65 -41.08 30.14
N ALA A 652 27.76 -39.82 29.73
CA ALA A 652 28.03 -38.66 30.59
C ALA A 652 26.83 -37.75 30.75
N ALA A 653 26.02 -37.52 29.71
CA ALA A 653 24.87 -36.66 29.79
C ALA A 653 23.78 -36.99 28.77
N ILE A 654 22.54 -36.60 29.10
CA ILE A 654 21.47 -36.41 28.13
C ILE A 654 21.25 -34.91 27.93
N ILE A 655 21.09 -34.50 26.70
CA ILE A 655 20.99 -33.11 26.27
C ILE A 655 19.68 -32.96 25.48
N ALA A 656 18.88 -31.97 25.84
CA ALA A 656 17.69 -31.67 25.06
C ALA A 656 17.82 -30.31 24.40
N VAL A 657 17.52 -30.30 23.11
CA VAL A 657 17.42 -29.09 22.28
C VAL A 657 16.01 -29.03 21.73
N ALA A 658 15.38 -27.89 21.85
CA ALA A 658 14.07 -27.62 21.28
C ALA A 658 14.03 -26.23 20.69
N ASP A 659 13.13 -26.04 19.73
CA ASP A 659 12.79 -24.72 19.20
C ASP A 659 11.64 -24.15 20.05
N PRO A 660 11.90 -23.14 20.90
CA PRO A 660 10.91 -22.66 21.87
C PRO A 660 9.74 -21.95 21.17
N LEU A 661 8.56 -22.04 21.78
CA LEU A 661 7.37 -21.32 21.34
C LEU A 661 7.62 -19.81 21.38
N LYS A 662 7.05 -19.08 20.42
CA LYS A 662 6.94 -17.63 20.55
C LYS A 662 5.95 -17.28 21.68
N PRO A 663 6.25 -16.27 22.51
CA PRO A 663 5.40 -15.92 23.64
C PRO A 663 3.94 -15.65 23.27
N SER A 664 3.71 -15.08 22.09
CA SER A 664 2.38 -14.68 21.62
C SER A 664 1.60 -15.81 20.94
N SER A 665 2.21 -17.00 20.69
CA SER A 665 1.55 -18.05 19.89
C SER A 665 0.31 -18.62 20.54
N VAL A 666 0.31 -18.81 21.85
CA VAL A 666 -0.85 -19.31 22.62
C VAL A 666 -2.01 -18.33 22.53
N ASP A 667 -1.77 -17.05 22.81
CA ASP A 667 -2.79 -16.00 22.78
C ASP A 667 -3.35 -15.83 21.36
N ALA A 668 -2.49 -15.92 20.32
CA ALA A 668 -2.90 -15.81 18.92
C ALA A 668 -3.82 -16.98 18.49
N VAL A 669 -3.48 -18.21 18.87
CA VAL A 669 -4.30 -19.39 18.58
C VAL A 669 -5.68 -19.28 19.25
N HIS A 670 -5.71 -18.93 20.55
CA HIS A 670 -6.96 -18.72 21.27
C HIS A 670 -7.81 -17.60 20.66
N ALA A 671 -7.19 -16.50 20.25
CA ALA A 671 -7.91 -15.39 19.59
C ALA A 671 -8.50 -15.82 18.24
N LEU A 672 -7.77 -16.60 17.42
CA LEU A 672 -8.30 -17.14 16.17
C LEU A 672 -9.49 -18.09 16.42
N GLN A 673 -9.37 -18.96 17.40
CA GLN A 673 -10.47 -19.88 17.79
C GLN A 673 -11.69 -19.11 18.31
N ALA A 674 -11.50 -18.05 19.11
CA ALA A 674 -12.59 -17.16 19.56
C ALA A 674 -13.28 -16.44 18.37
N MET A 675 -12.54 -16.16 17.31
CA MET A 675 -13.11 -15.62 16.07
C MET A 675 -13.84 -16.68 15.20
N GLY A 676 -13.93 -17.95 15.67
CA GLY A 676 -14.57 -19.07 14.96
C GLY A 676 -13.71 -19.65 13.85
N ILE A 677 -12.39 -19.54 13.93
CA ILE A 677 -11.44 -20.02 12.93
C ILE A 677 -10.76 -21.30 13.46
N GLU A 678 -10.79 -22.37 12.68
CA GLU A 678 -10.03 -23.59 12.94
C GLU A 678 -8.56 -23.34 12.71
N VAL A 679 -7.69 -23.71 13.67
CA VAL A 679 -6.24 -23.62 13.50
C VAL A 679 -5.68 -25.04 13.32
N VAL A 680 -4.89 -25.24 12.26
CA VAL A 680 -4.26 -26.52 11.91
C VAL A 680 -2.75 -26.34 11.85
N MET A 681 -1.98 -27.17 12.53
CA MET A 681 -0.52 -27.11 12.43
C MET A 681 0.00 -28.11 11.38
N VAL A 682 0.91 -27.66 10.50
CA VAL A 682 1.61 -28.52 9.53
C VAL A 682 3.10 -28.46 9.82
N THR A 683 3.77 -29.63 9.87
CA THR A 683 5.20 -29.72 10.17
C THR A 683 5.86 -30.94 9.57
N GLY A 684 7.14 -30.85 9.30
CA GLY A 684 8.00 -31.99 8.93
C GLY A 684 8.48 -32.84 10.13
N ASP A 685 8.21 -32.43 11.35
CA ASP A 685 8.58 -33.14 12.55
C ASP A 685 7.82 -34.47 12.68
N ASN A 686 8.38 -35.36 13.52
CA ASN A 686 7.65 -36.57 13.89
C ASN A 686 6.33 -36.23 14.62
N ARG A 687 5.36 -37.10 14.46
CA ARG A 687 3.99 -36.94 14.98
C ARG A 687 3.94 -36.63 16.48
N ARG A 688 4.75 -37.31 17.31
CA ARG A 688 4.74 -37.12 18.77
C ARG A 688 5.21 -35.73 19.18
N THR A 689 6.30 -35.24 18.60
CA THR A 689 6.80 -33.88 18.85
C THR A 689 5.79 -32.84 18.39
N ALA A 690 5.19 -33.03 17.22
CA ALA A 690 4.19 -32.14 16.65
C ALA A 690 2.93 -32.03 17.52
N GLU A 691 2.39 -33.17 17.99
CA GLU A 691 1.24 -33.22 18.88
C GLU A 691 1.52 -32.62 20.26
N ALA A 692 2.73 -32.82 20.80
CA ALA A 692 3.16 -32.20 22.07
C ALA A 692 3.19 -30.67 21.98
N ILE A 693 3.72 -30.10 20.89
CA ILE A 693 3.78 -28.66 20.67
C ILE A 693 2.38 -28.11 20.40
N ALA A 694 1.57 -28.80 19.60
CA ALA A 694 0.19 -28.40 19.29
C ALA A 694 -0.66 -28.31 20.56
N ALA A 695 -0.54 -29.30 21.46
CA ALA A 695 -1.24 -29.29 22.74
C ALA A 695 -0.85 -28.10 23.62
N GLN A 696 0.43 -27.68 23.62
CA GLN A 696 0.89 -26.52 24.38
C GLN A 696 0.27 -25.21 23.90
N VAL A 697 -0.03 -25.08 22.59
CA VAL A 697 -0.62 -23.87 22.01
C VAL A 697 -2.13 -23.96 21.82
N GLY A 698 -2.76 -25.11 22.14
CA GLY A 698 -4.20 -25.33 22.05
C GLY A 698 -4.66 -25.62 20.60
N ILE A 699 -3.83 -26.28 19.79
CA ILE A 699 -4.19 -26.70 18.41
C ILE A 699 -4.56 -28.19 18.43
N ASP A 700 -5.80 -28.50 18.03
CA ASP A 700 -6.33 -29.88 18.05
C ASP A 700 -5.93 -30.70 16.83
N ARG A 701 -5.71 -30.06 15.69
CA ARG A 701 -5.45 -30.75 14.40
C ARG A 701 -4.03 -30.55 13.93
N VAL A 702 -3.31 -31.66 13.71
CA VAL A 702 -1.91 -31.66 13.31
C VAL A 702 -1.71 -32.54 12.08
N VAL A 703 -0.95 -32.06 11.11
CA VAL A 703 -0.44 -32.80 9.95
C VAL A 703 1.07 -32.87 10.09
N ALA A 704 1.58 -33.99 10.60
CA ALA A 704 3.00 -34.20 10.89
C ALA A 704 3.68 -35.03 9.80
N GLU A 705 5.03 -35.08 9.83
CA GLU A 705 5.88 -35.86 8.92
C GLU A 705 5.75 -35.47 7.45
N VAL A 706 5.50 -34.16 7.20
CA VAL A 706 5.23 -33.64 5.86
C VAL A 706 6.53 -33.13 5.24
N LEU A 707 6.91 -33.69 4.08
CA LEU A 707 7.99 -33.16 3.27
C LEU A 707 7.60 -31.77 2.69
N PRO A 708 8.56 -30.93 2.28
CA PRO A 708 8.25 -29.60 1.74
C PRO A 708 7.21 -29.61 0.60
N GLN A 709 7.26 -30.59 -0.31
CA GLN A 709 6.28 -30.79 -1.38
C GLN A 709 4.91 -31.24 -0.85
N GLY A 710 4.89 -32.05 0.20
CA GLY A 710 3.68 -32.53 0.85
C GLY A 710 2.89 -31.44 1.61
N LYS A 711 3.52 -30.28 1.93
CA LYS A 711 2.79 -29.14 2.50
C LYS A 711 1.73 -28.61 1.54
N VAL A 712 2.01 -28.59 0.24
CA VAL A 712 1.04 -28.21 -0.80
C VAL A 712 -0.12 -29.22 -0.87
N GLU A 713 0.19 -30.51 -0.80
CA GLU A 713 -0.83 -31.57 -0.79
C GLU A 713 -1.70 -31.48 0.46
N ALA A 714 -1.13 -31.18 1.63
CA ALA A 714 -1.87 -30.96 2.87
C ALA A 714 -2.82 -29.75 2.76
N VAL A 715 -2.36 -28.64 2.18
CA VAL A 715 -3.17 -27.46 1.90
C VAL A 715 -4.34 -27.80 0.96
N HIS A 716 -4.08 -28.54 -0.12
CA HIS A 716 -5.11 -28.96 -1.06
C HIS A 716 -6.13 -29.92 -0.41
N ALA A 717 -5.66 -30.86 0.41
CA ALA A 717 -6.54 -31.78 1.13
C ALA A 717 -7.47 -31.08 2.13
N LEU A 718 -6.94 -30.09 2.85
CA LEU A 718 -7.72 -29.27 3.79
C LEU A 718 -8.72 -28.36 3.08
N ARG A 719 -8.42 -27.94 1.84
CA ARG A 719 -9.27 -27.12 0.99
C ARG A 719 -10.42 -27.91 0.34
N ALA A 720 -10.27 -29.23 0.15
CA ALA A 720 -11.28 -30.07 -0.50
C ALA A 720 -12.66 -30.06 0.20
N ASP A 721 -12.73 -29.65 1.47
CA ASP A 721 -13.97 -29.47 2.24
C ASP A 721 -14.77 -28.21 1.85
N GLY A 722 -14.35 -27.47 0.81
CA GLY A 722 -15.01 -26.23 0.37
C GLY A 722 -14.79 -25.03 1.29
N ARG A 723 -13.91 -25.16 2.28
CA ARG A 723 -13.54 -24.09 3.22
C ARG A 723 -12.46 -23.20 2.63
N LYS A 724 -12.54 -21.90 2.89
CA LYS A 724 -11.45 -20.97 2.56
C LYS A 724 -10.35 -21.06 3.61
N LEU A 725 -9.13 -21.23 3.13
CA LEU A 725 -7.95 -21.52 3.92
C LEU A 725 -6.89 -20.43 3.75
N ALA A 726 -6.34 -19.96 4.88
CA ALA A 726 -5.09 -19.18 4.89
C ALA A 726 -3.93 -20.06 5.35
N PHE A 727 -2.79 -20.00 4.66
CA PHE A 727 -1.54 -20.66 5.07
C PHE A 727 -0.57 -19.61 5.60
N VAL A 728 0.03 -19.88 6.75
CA VAL A 728 0.99 -19.00 7.43
C VAL A 728 2.35 -19.69 7.53
N GLY A 729 3.39 -19.07 7.02
CA GLY A 729 4.76 -19.59 7.03
C GLY A 729 5.81 -18.48 6.92
N ASP A 730 7.09 -18.83 7.15
CA ASP A 730 8.23 -17.90 7.16
C ASP A 730 9.34 -18.25 6.18
N GLY A 731 9.39 -19.48 5.67
CA GLY A 731 10.53 -20.05 4.95
C GLY A 731 10.37 -20.16 3.43
N ILE A 732 11.53 -20.39 2.77
CA ILE A 732 11.58 -20.75 1.34
C ILE A 732 10.78 -22.03 1.08
N ASN A 733 10.80 -22.97 2.02
CA ASN A 733 10.09 -24.24 1.93
C ASN A 733 8.57 -24.08 1.93
N ASP A 734 8.06 -22.95 2.41
CA ASP A 734 6.64 -22.62 2.49
C ASP A 734 6.11 -21.89 1.26
N ALA A 735 6.98 -21.34 0.43
CA ALA A 735 6.60 -20.56 -0.74
C ALA A 735 5.59 -21.26 -1.66
N PRO A 736 5.72 -22.57 -1.97
CA PRO A 736 4.71 -23.28 -2.76
C PRO A 736 3.36 -23.43 -2.03
N ALA A 737 3.37 -23.62 -0.70
CA ALA A 737 2.16 -23.73 0.10
C ALA A 737 1.46 -22.36 0.28
N LEU A 738 2.24 -21.29 0.46
CA LEU A 738 1.76 -19.89 0.46
C LEU A 738 1.04 -19.55 -0.84
N ALA A 739 1.66 -19.89 -1.98
CA ALA A 739 1.07 -19.66 -3.31
C ALA A 739 -0.12 -20.57 -3.62
N GLY A 740 -0.18 -21.77 -3.03
CA GLY A 740 -1.25 -22.76 -3.25
C GLY A 740 -2.48 -22.57 -2.36
N ALA A 741 -2.39 -21.79 -1.29
CA ALA A 741 -3.50 -21.46 -0.40
C ALA A 741 -4.50 -20.48 -1.06
N ASP A 742 -5.70 -20.31 -0.46
CA ASP A 742 -6.60 -19.22 -0.88
C ASP A 742 -6.01 -17.86 -0.52
N ILE A 743 -5.32 -17.78 0.63
CA ILE A 743 -4.55 -16.61 1.06
C ILE A 743 -3.24 -17.10 1.69
N GLY A 744 -2.11 -16.68 1.12
CA GLY A 744 -0.78 -16.89 1.70
C GLY A 744 -0.41 -15.73 2.62
N ILE A 745 0.04 -16.04 3.84
CA ILE A 745 0.49 -15.05 4.84
C ILE A 745 1.95 -15.35 5.20
N ALA A 746 2.87 -14.48 4.84
CA ALA A 746 4.27 -14.58 5.21
C ALA A 746 4.55 -13.83 6.51
N ILE A 747 5.34 -14.44 7.40
CA ILE A 747 5.86 -13.76 8.61
C ILE A 747 7.12 -12.99 8.23
N GLY A 748 7.19 -11.71 8.58
CA GLY A 748 8.07 -10.69 8.02
C GLY A 748 9.58 -10.83 8.26
N THR A 749 10.01 -11.75 9.13
CA THR A 749 11.41 -12.15 9.26
C THR A 749 11.81 -13.25 8.27
N GLY A 750 10.86 -13.68 7.43
CA GLY A 750 11.04 -14.70 6.41
C GLY A 750 11.89 -14.25 5.24
N THR A 751 12.20 -15.22 4.37
CA THR A 751 13.02 -14.99 3.17
C THR A 751 12.30 -14.13 2.14
N ASP A 752 13.06 -13.41 1.32
CA ASP A 752 12.52 -12.60 0.21
C ASP A 752 11.57 -13.43 -0.68
N VAL A 753 11.86 -14.73 -0.88
CA VAL A 753 11.04 -15.66 -1.68
C VAL A 753 9.67 -15.93 -1.03
N ALA A 754 9.61 -16.09 0.30
CA ALA A 754 8.34 -16.26 1.02
C ALA A 754 7.50 -14.99 0.95
N ILE A 755 8.12 -13.83 1.12
CA ILE A 755 7.48 -12.51 0.98
C ILE A 755 6.91 -12.33 -0.42
N GLU A 756 7.66 -12.73 -1.46
CA GLU A 756 7.19 -12.63 -2.86
C GLU A 756 6.05 -13.60 -3.19
N SER A 757 5.97 -14.73 -2.53
CA SER A 757 4.94 -15.75 -2.76
C SER A 757 3.64 -15.48 -1.99
N ALA A 758 3.67 -14.67 -0.94
CA ALA A 758 2.53 -14.40 -0.07
C ALA A 758 1.60 -13.29 -0.61
N ASP A 759 0.35 -13.33 -0.20
CA ASP A 759 -0.66 -12.29 -0.46
C ASP A 759 -0.67 -11.22 0.64
N VAL A 760 -0.28 -11.61 1.85
CA VAL A 760 -0.19 -10.75 3.05
C VAL A 760 1.18 -10.98 3.70
N VAL A 761 1.80 -9.90 4.16
CA VAL A 761 3.08 -9.92 4.87
C VAL A 761 2.89 -9.32 6.25
N LEU A 762 3.30 -10.04 7.29
CA LEU A 762 3.32 -9.59 8.68
C LEU A 762 4.72 -9.08 9.00
N VAL A 763 4.89 -7.79 9.21
CA VAL A 763 6.22 -7.18 9.45
C VAL A 763 6.79 -7.57 10.81
N GLY A 764 5.95 -7.61 11.85
CA GLY A 764 6.30 -8.21 13.13
C GLY A 764 6.35 -9.73 13.02
N GLY A 765 7.35 -10.36 13.61
CA GLY A 765 7.56 -11.79 13.56
C GLY A 765 6.50 -12.66 14.27
N GLU A 766 5.39 -12.08 14.72
CA GLU A 766 4.45 -12.69 15.67
C GLU A 766 3.15 -13.17 15.02
N LEU A 767 2.61 -14.30 15.52
CA LEU A 767 1.37 -14.91 15.03
C LEU A 767 0.13 -14.03 15.30
N THR A 768 0.18 -13.10 16.27
CA THR A 768 -0.86 -12.10 16.55
C THR A 768 -1.15 -11.18 15.34
N GLY A 769 -0.18 -11.03 14.45
CA GLY A 769 -0.37 -10.34 13.17
C GLY A 769 -1.44 -10.98 12.29
N VAL A 770 -1.62 -12.32 12.35
CA VAL A 770 -2.69 -13.03 11.63
C VAL A 770 -4.06 -12.65 12.17
N VAL A 771 -4.19 -12.56 13.50
CA VAL A 771 -5.42 -12.10 14.17
C VAL A 771 -5.76 -10.69 13.70
N SER A 772 -4.76 -9.80 13.69
CA SER A 772 -4.90 -8.41 13.23
C SER A 772 -5.31 -8.33 11.77
N ALA A 773 -4.72 -9.13 10.89
CA ALA A 773 -5.03 -9.19 9.46
C ALA A 773 -6.49 -9.57 9.21
N ILE A 774 -6.98 -10.62 9.86
CA ILE A 774 -8.37 -11.10 9.72
C ILE A 774 -9.36 -10.10 10.34
N ALA A 775 -9.05 -9.55 11.50
CA ALA A 775 -9.89 -8.57 12.19
C ALA A 775 -10.07 -7.29 11.35
N VAL A 776 -8.98 -6.73 10.81
CA VAL A 776 -9.03 -5.55 9.92
C VAL A 776 -9.77 -5.86 8.63
N SER A 777 -9.53 -7.03 8.03
CA SER A 777 -10.26 -7.48 6.83
C SER A 777 -11.78 -7.51 7.07
N ARG A 778 -12.23 -8.20 8.12
CA ARG A 778 -13.65 -8.28 8.51
C ARG A 778 -14.26 -6.91 8.79
N ALA A 779 -13.54 -6.05 9.53
CA ALA A 779 -13.99 -4.69 9.83
C ALA A 779 -14.12 -3.83 8.56
N THR A 780 -13.13 -3.88 7.67
CA THR A 780 -13.12 -3.14 6.41
C THR A 780 -14.25 -3.59 5.50
N MET A 781 -14.46 -4.88 5.34
CA MET A 781 -15.54 -5.41 4.51
C MET A 781 -16.92 -5.14 5.08
N ARG A 782 -17.08 -5.17 6.41
CA ARG A 782 -18.31 -4.75 7.09
C ARG A 782 -18.61 -3.27 6.82
N ASN A 783 -17.59 -2.43 6.92
CA ASN A 783 -17.68 -1.00 6.63
C ASN A 783 -18.09 -0.73 5.17
N ILE A 784 -17.47 -1.44 4.20
CA ILE A 784 -17.83 -1.35 2.77
C ILE A 784 -19.31 -1.72 2.56
N ARG A 785 -19.79 -2.83 3.15
CA ARG A 785 -21.20 -3.25 3.04
C ARG A 785 -22.15 -2.20 3.62
N GLN A 786 -21.82 -1.61 4.77
CA GLN A 786 -22.59 -0.51 5.36
C GLN A 786 -22.62 0.71 4.45
N ASN A 787 -21.46 1.11 3.91
CA ASN A 787 -21.35 2.22 3.00
C ASN A 787 -22.16 2.02 1.71
N LEU A 788 -22.12 0.82 1.13
CA LEU A 788 -22.92 0.47 -0.04
C LEU A 788 -24.42 0.47 0.29
N PHE A 789 -24.81 -0.08 1.44
CA PHE A 789 -26.21 -0.05 1.90
C PHE A 789 -26.73 1.42 1.99
N TRP A 790 -25.97 2.29 2.63
CA TRP A 790 -26.36 3.71 2.72
C TRP A 790 -26.33 4.40 1.35
N ALA A 791 -25.35 4.12 0.49
CA ALA A 791 -25.25 4.72 -0.83
C ALA A 791 -26.38 4.34 -1.79
N PHE A 792 -26.99 3.15 -1.62
CA PHE A 792 -28.14 2.71 -2.43
C PHE A 792 -29.47 2.91 -1.73
N GLY A 793 -29.54 2.65 -0.43
CA GLY A 793 -30.79 2.57 0.33
C GLY A 793 -31.60 3.87 0.30
N TYR A 794 -30.94 5.00 0.48
CA TYR A 794 -31.64 6.27 0.42
C TYR A 794 -32.14 6.62 -1.00
N ASN A 795 -31.38 6.27 -2.07
CA ASN A 795 -31.80 6.45 -3.45
C ASN A 795 -33.06 5.63 -3.74
N VAL A 796 -33.07 4.34 -3.38
CA VAL A 796 -34.21 3.45 -3.58
C VAL A 796 -35.44 3.95 -2.82
N ALA A 797 -35.26 4.47 -1.61
CA ALA A 797 -36.37 5.03 -0.79
C ALA A 797 -36.89 6.36 -1.34
N LEU A 798 -36.01 7.25 -1.83
CA LEU A 798 -36.40 8.60 -2.23
C LEU A 798 -36.81 8.73 -3.71
N ILE A 799 -36.42 7.80 -4.60
CA ILE A 799 -36.84 7.78 -6.01
C ILE A 799 -38.39 7.75 -6.16
N PRO A 800 -39.14 6.87 -5.48
CA PRO A 800 -40.61 6.88 -5.55
C PRO A 800 -41.22 8.20 -5.06
N LEU A 801 -40.62 8.79 -4.01
CA LEU A 801 -41.04 10.08 -3.50
C LEU A 801 -40.84 11.21 -4.53
N ALA A 802 -39.67 11.22 -5.17
CA ALA A 802 -39.35 12.15 -6.25
C ALA A 802 -40.25 11.96 -7.47
N ALA A 803 -40.61 10.72 -7.79
CA ALA A 803 -41.58 10.43 -8.84
C ALA A 803 -43.02 10.84 -8.52
N GLY A 804 -43.32 11.23 -7.25
CA GLY A 804 -44.61 11.77 -6.82
C GLY A 804 -45.54 10.72 -6.18
N ALA A 805 -45.01 9.63 -5.63
CA ALA A 805 -45.81 8.58 -5.00
C ALA A 805 -46.69 9.11 -3.83
N LEU A 806 -46.29 10.18 -3.12
CA LEU A 806 -47.06 10.80 -2.05
C LEU A 806 -48.03 11.86 -2.52
N TYR A 807 -47.98 12.28 -3.76
CA TYR A 807 -48.82 13.35 -4.27
C TYR A 807 -50.32 13.05 -4.21
N PRO A 808 -50.80 11.84 -4.62
CA PRO A 808 -52.23 11.52 -4.61
C PRO A 808 -52.84 11.58 -3.20
N VAL A 809 -52.08 11.35 -2.15
CA VAL A 809 -52.57 11.26 -0.76
C VAL A 809 -52.33 12.56 0.01
N PHE A 810 -51.15 13.18 -0.19
CA PHE A 810 -50.70 14.32 0.63
C PHE A 810 -50.48 15.61 -0.16
N GLY A 811 -50.59 15.59 -1.49
CA GLY A 811 -50.24 16.72 -2.36
C GLY A 811 -48.75 17.09 -2.36
N LEU A 812 -47.90 16.23 -1.80
CA LEU A 812 -46.49 16.51 -1.62
C LEU A 812 -45.66 15.98 -2.80
N THR A 813 -44.77 16.84 -3.33
CA THR A 813 -43.71 16.49 -4.30
C THR A 813 -42.34 16.75 -3.69
N LEU A 814 -41.38 15.96 -4.03
CA LEU A 814 -39.99 16.16 -3.59
C LEU A 814 -39.31 17.21 -4.49
N SER A 815 -38.90 18.34 -3.88
CA SER A 815 -38.12 19.35 -4.61
C SER A 815 -36.76 18.80 -5.06
N PRO A 816 -36.29 19.10 -6.30
CA PRO A 816 -34.96 18.76 -6.77
C PRO A 816 -33.81 19.24 -5.87
N MET A 817 -33.99 20.40 -5.17
CA MET A 817 -33.02 20.94 -4.21
C MET A 817 -32.88 20.03 -2.97
N ILE A 818 -33.99 19.53 -2.42
CA ILE A 818 -33.97 18.58 -1.30
C ILE A 818 -33.27 17.30 -1.72
N GLY A 819 -33.52 16.82 -2.95
CA GLY A 819 -32.83 15.68 -3.53
C GLY A 819 -31.31 15.89 -3.60
N ALA A 820 -30.86 17.05 -4.07
CA ALA A 820 -29.45 17.41 -4.15
C ALA A 820 -28.80 17.52 -2.74
N GLY A 821 -29.52 18.07 -1.76
CA GLY A 821 -29.08 18.13 -0.37
C GLY A 821 -28.92 16.75 0.26
N ALA A 822 -29.89 15.86 0.09
CA ALA A 822 -29.83 14.47 0.58
C ALA A 822 -28.63 13.72 -0.03
N MET A 823 -28.37 13.92 -1.32
CA MET A 823 -27.24 13.34 -2.02
C MET A 823 -25.88 13.82 -1.50
N ALA A 824 -25.72 15.12 -1.25
CA ALA A 824 -24.51 15.69 -0.65
C ALA A 824 -24.28 15.12 0.76
N LEU A 825 -25.34 15.03 1.57
CA LEU A 825 -25.30 14.49 2.92
C LEU A 825 -24.91 13.00 2.94
N SER A 826 -25.38 12.19 1.98
CA SER A 826 -25.02 10.79 1.83
C SER A 826 -23.50 10.59 1.67
N SER A 827 -22.83 11.44 0.89
CA SER A 827 -21.37 11.40 0.74
C SER A 827 -20.66 11.68 2.08
N VAL A 828 -21.19 12.59 2.90
CA VAL A 828 -20.65 12.88 4.24
C VAL A 828 -20.83 11.67 5.17
N PHE A 829 -21.97 10.99 5.13
CA PHE A 829 -22.20 9.79 5.94
C PHE A 829 -21.25 8.64 5.56
N VAL A 830 -21.12 8.34 4.27
CA VAL A 830 -20.22 7.30 3.78
C VAL A 830 -18.77 7.58 4.18
N LEU A 831 -18.34 8.84 4.03
CA LEU A 831 -17.01 9.24 4.45
C LEU A 831 -16.81 9.12 5.96
N GLY A 832 -17.75 9.64 6.76
CA GLY A 832 -17.72 9.57 8.23
C GLY A 832 -17.64 8.11 8.70
N ASN A 833 -18.43 7.21 8.10
CA ASN A 833 -18.39 5.79 8.43
C ASN A 833 -17.06 5.13 8.03
N ALA A 834 -16.49 5.46 6.86
CA ALA A 834 -15.18 4.94 6.45
C ALA A 834 -14.05 5.38 7.39
N LEU A 835 -14.09 6.65 7.86
CA LEU A 835 -13.08 7.19 8.79
C LEU A 835 -13.09 6.52 10.17
N ARG A 836 -14.18 5.85 10.58
CA ARG A 836 -14.22 5.05 11.83
C ARG A 836 -13.20 3.92 11.84
N LEU A 837 -12.82 3.40 10.66
CA LEU A 837 -11.77 2.39 10.57
C LEU A 837 -10.41 2.87 11.09
N LYS A 838 -10.16 4.17 11.13
CA LYS A 838 -8.91 4.75 11.67
C LYS A 838 -8.70 4.44 13.16
N THR A 839 -9.80 4.38 13.91
CA THR A 839 -9.80 4.13 15.36
C THR A 839 -10.13 2.68 15.71
N PHE A 840 -10.17 1.80 14.72
CA PHE A 840 -10.46 0.39 14.92
C PHE A 840 -9.38 -0.27 15.79
N LYS A 841 -9.82 -1.01 16.80
CA LYS A 841 -8.97 -1.83 17.68
C LYS A 841 -9.24 -3.31 17.42
N VAL A 842 -8.20 -4.12 17.48
CA VAL A 842 -8.31 -5.58 17.22
C VAL A 842 -9.16 -6.26 18.30
N GLU A 843 -9.07 -5.78 19.53
CA GLU A 843 -9.84 -6.29 20.68
C GLU A 843 -11.37 -6.18 20.46
N ASP A 844 -11.81 -5.20 19.67
CA ASP A 844 -13.25 -5.02 19.35
C ASP A 844 -13.77 -6.11 18.38
N ALA A 845 -12.89 -6.94 17.82
CA ALA A 845 -13.23 -7.96 16.83
C ALA A 845 -13.12 -9.40 17.35
N ILE A 846 -12.52 -9.59 18.51
CA ILE A 846 -12.38 -10.85 19.25
C ILE A 846 -13.54 -10.94 20.25
#